data_7e11b4e4f42c2209247dd9960322ebce
#
_entry.id   7e11b4e4f42c2209247dd9960322ebce
#
_cell.length_a   1.000
_cell.length_b   1.000
_cell.length_c   1.000
_cell.angle_alpha   90.00
_cell.angle_beta   90.00
_cell.angle_gamma   90.00
#
_symmetry.space_group_name_H-M   'P 1'
#
loop_
_entity.id
_entity.type
_entity.pdbx_description
1 polymer ?
#
loop_
_entity_poly.entity_id
_entity_poly.type
_entity_poly.pdbx_seq_one_letter_code
_entity_poly.pdbx_strand_id
1 'polypeptide(L)'
;MWRKILFLSASLTLLNATQVDIYALDAKKQGDILTANDDVIIFSDFYFITANKAIYNEKTGDLELFGDVNILRGQNERSHSNYAKINLNSNEANFNNFFFSNNNLEVWFQSKTSYLDENVFKSEISAVSSCNVEDPDWEIRFSKGWLNRENNFVHLYNAKLYVKDFPIFYLPYFGFSADTHRQSGLLIPKIVLKNSEGLYYEQPIYIAPYENWDLELNPQIRTDRGFGLYSTLRFIDSPYSIGEVNLGAFRENSSYYHDENLKNQSHYGAELKYARNDLIKTLLGDNFQEGLWIDATYLNDIDYLNLGSRDYRDLNSLVTSKINYFLADENNYYGAYAKYYIDTSALNNDNTLQEYPSFQYHRFLNNFFDERLRYSFDASFHNFYRPVGPYANQLNLNLPISYHNAFFDDFLHFTFTERFYASFLNYSHYPQKDHEHYFRNTHDFNLYTDLSKAYDNFFHTLNFGLKYVLPGAKSGSISEDYLEEIDKEEEHLGFYTTQYFYNNEGQKKIKHRINIDYLNKQGEFDEISNLLSYYYNNNISFNSEIIYSDLQDRFTNIISQMEINPNPKFNWSFSHAYQNDEYGKYSFIGTRANYLANANYHLFGGIWFDTQRAHANMWELGYTFQRKCWNYSLMHRERIDPQLTSAGITAKNQSGIYFIFNFYPLGGVKYDFSLAETESKI
;
A
#
# COMPACT_ATOMS: atom_id res chain seq x y z
N MET A 1 10.77 -5.69 0.10
CA MET A 1 12.04 -5.26 -0.53
C MET A 1 13.30 -5.86 0.11
N TRP A 2 13.16 -6.69 1.11
CA TRP A 2 14.23 -7.30 1.92
C TRP A 2 14.60 -8.75 1.53
N ARG A 3 14.29 -9.18 0.32
CA ARG A 3 14.36 -10.58 -0.11
C ARG A 3 15.76 -11.10 -0.53
N LYS A 4 16.82 -10.31 -0.49
CA LYS A 4 18.11 -10.67 -1.12
C LYS A 4 19.33 -10.81 -0.21
N ILE A 5 19.26 -10.59 1.12
CA ILE A 5 20.43 -10.72 2.02
C ILE A 5 20.69 -12.16 2.51
N LEU A 6 20.03 -13.10 1.98
CA LEU A 6 19.63 -14.35 2.60
C LEU A 6 20.62 -15.51 2.58
N PHE A 7 21.84 -15.43 2.11
CA PHE A 7 22.59 -16.68 1.86
C PHE A 7 24.08 -16.67 2.13
N LEU A 8 24.55 -15.89 3.10
CA LEU A 8 25.85 -16.21 3.68
C LEU A 8 25.82 -17.51 4.53
N SER A 9 24.62 -17.93 4.95
CA SER A 9 24.46 -19.11 5.80
C SER A 9 24.39 -20.45 5.08
N ALA A 10 24.00 -20.47 3.81
CA ALA A 10 23.81 -21.74 3.09
C ALA A 10 25.08 -22.30 2.42
N SER A 11 26.11 -21.45 2.28
CA SER A 11 27.27 -21.79 1.43
C SER A 11 28.40 -22.53 2.12
N LEU A 12 28.34 -22.78 3.43
CA LEU A 12 29.42 -23.39 4.17
C LEU A 12 29.06 -24.71 4.87
N THR A 13 27.96 -25.36 4.50
CA THR A 13 27.77 -26.78 4.87
C THR A 13 28.73 -27.64 4.02
N LEU A 14 29.93 -27.76 4.47
CA LEU A 14 30.86 -28.73 3.96
C LEU A 14 30.45 -30.12 4.44
N LEU A 15 30.07 -30.99 3.48
CA LEU A 15 30.23 -32.41 3.51
C LEU A 15 29.23 -33.30 4.30
N ASN A 16 28.14 -33.66 3.61
CA ASN A 16 27.68 -35.04 3.60
C ASN A 16 27.95 -35.65 2.20
N ALA A 17 29.18 -35.55 1.71
CA ALA A 17 29.59 -36.21 0.48
C ALA A 17 29.94 -37.67 0.82
N THR A 18 29.21 -38.60 0.22
CA THR A 18 29.46 -40.05 0.38
C THR A 18 30.71 -40.52 -0.34
N GLN A 19 31.27 -39.73 -1.26
CA GLN A 19 32.50 -40.04 -2.00
C GLN A 19 33.24 -38.73 -2.36
N VAL A 20 34.53 -38.73 -2.10
CA VAL A 20 35.47 -37.64 -2.45
C VAL A 20 36.57 -38.22 -3.30
N ASP A 21 36.71 -37.72 -4.53
CA ASP A 21 37.80 -38.10 -5.45
C ASP A 21 38.91 -37.03 -5.44
N ILE A 22 40.17 -37.45 -5.28
CA ILE A 22 41.33 -36.56 -5.27
C ILE A 22 42.21 -36.92 -6.45
N TYR A 23 42.49 -35.93 -7.31
CA TYR A 23 43.42 -36.01 -8.44
C TYR A 23 44.59 -35.06 -8.22
N ALA A 24 45.80 -35.49 -8.57
CA ALA A 24 47.00 -34.66 -8.49
C ALA A 24 48.08 -35.21 -9.43
N LEU A 25 49.06 -34.40 -9.77
CA LEU A 25 50.21 -34.87 -10.57
C LEU A 25 51.15 -35.78 -9.78
N ASP A 26 51.31 -35.52 -8.47
CA ASP A 26 52.06 -36.39 -7.53
C ASP A 26 51.21 -36.62 -6.29
N ALA A 27 51.00 -37.88 -5.93
CA ALA A 27 50.29 -38.24 -4.72
C ALA A 27 51.02 -39.37 -3.96
N LYS A 28 51.23 -39.15 -2.66
CA LYS A 28 51.91 -40.11 -1.78
C LYS A 28 51.06 -40.37 -0.53
N LYS A 29 50.85 -41.64 -0.22
CA LYS A 29 50.20 -42.06 1.04
C LYS A 29 51.23 -42.63 1.99
N GLN A 30 51.30 -42.09 3.22
CA GLN A 30 52.19 -42.53 4.27
C GLN A 30 51.40 -42.74 5.56
N GLY A 31 51.07 -43.99 5.88
CA GLY A 31 50.12 -44.32 6.94
C GLY A 31 48.72 -43.75 6.64
N ASP A 32 48.19 -42.98 7.60
CA ASP A 32 46.88 -42.35 7.49
C ASP A 32 46.93 -40.99 6.78
N ILE A 33 48.11 -40.54 6.31
CA ILE A 33 48.28 -39.24 5.65
C ILE A 33 48.43 -39.44 4.15
N LEU A 34 47.53 -38.79 3.39
CA LEU A 34 47.62 -38.64 1.94
C LEU A 34 48.13 -37.21 1.63
N THR A 35 49.22 -37.11 0.90
CA THR A 35 49.78 -35.84 0.41
C THR A 35 49.66 -35.83 -1.11
N ALA A 36 49.00 -34.84 -1.66
CA ALA A 36 48.84 -34.58 -3.08
C ALA A 36 49.49 -33.25 -3.42
N ASN A 37 50.34 -33.20 -4.44
CA ASN A 37 51.06 -32.01 -4.86
C ASN A 37 50.82 -31.76 -6.33
N ASP A 38 50.90 -30.50 -6.71
CA ASP A 38 50.82 -29.95 -8.05
C ASP A 38 49.44 -30.24 -8.73
N ASP A 39 48.73 -29.18 -9.02
CA ASP A 39 47.41 -29.19 -9.68
C ASP A 39 46.40 -30.12 -9.02
N VAL A 40 46.26 -30.00 -7.70
CA VAL A 40 45.31 -30.83 -6.93
C VAL A 40 43.89 -30.43 -7.26
N ILE A 41 43.08 -31.45 -7.64
CA ILE A 41 41.64 -31.33 -7.86
C ILE A 41 40.91 -32.28 -6.93
N ILE A 42 39.98 -31.76 -6.14
CA ILE A 42 39.11 -32.55 -5.27
C ILE A 42 37.67 -32.37 -5.76
N PHE A 43 37.04 -33.48 -6.03
CA PHE A 43 35.70 -33.51 -6.57
C PHE A 43 34.74 -34.29 -5.63
N SER A 44 33.59 -33.72 -5.39
CA SER A 44 32.49 -34.38 -4.70
C SER A 44 31.16 -34.01 -5.34
N ASP A 45 30.06 -34.64 -4.97
CA ASP A 45 28.73 -34.37 -5.53
C ASP A 45 28.34 -32.89 -5.52
N PHE A 46 28.87 -32.11 -4.57
CA PHE A 46 28.47 -30.71 -4.35
C PHE A 46 29.61 -29.70 -4.53
N TYR A 47 30.90 -30.17 -4.48
CA TYR A 47 32.06 -29.28 -4.45
C TYR A 47 33.06 -29.66 -5.51
N PHE A 48 33.64 -28.65 -6.13
CA PHE A 48 34.86 -28.75 -6.93
C PHE A 48 35.90 -27.84 -6.30
N ILE A 49 37.01 -28.43 -5.85
CA ILE A 49 38.09 -27.72 -5.14
C ILE A 49 39.36 -27.87 -5.94
N THR A 50 40.12 -26.79 -6.11
CA THR A 50 41.47 -26.80 -6.64
C THR A 50 42.45 -26.19 -5.65
N ALA A 51 43.66 -26.70 -5.60
CA ALA A 51 44.74 -26.18 -4.76
C ALA A 51 46.13 -26.60 -5.34
N ASN A 52 47.20 -25.92 -4.94
CA ASN A 52 48.54 -26.34 -5.36
C ASN A 52 49.00 -27.59 -4.60
N LYS A 53 48.53 -27.75 -3.36
CA LYS A 53 48.89 -28.90 -2.51
C LYS A 53 47.72 -29.21 -1.56
N ALA A 54 47.46 -30.50 -1.32
CA ALA A 54 46.56 -30.99 -0.30
C ALA A 54 47.22 -32.02 0.61
N ILE A 55 46.91 -31.97 1.91
CA ILE A 55 47.29 -32.96 2.88
C ILE A 55 46.00 -33.43 3.57
N TYR A 56 45.72 -34.72 3.47
CA TYR A 56 44.53 -35.31 4.10
C TYR A 56 44.94 -36.37 5.13
N ASN A 57 44.45 -36.24 6.33
CA ASN A 57 44.63 -37.21 7.40
C ASN A 57 43.33 -38.02 7.58
N GLU A 58 43.30 -39.25 7.12
CA GLU A 58 42.13 -40.14 7.14
C GLU A 58 41.68 -40.44 8.59
N LYS A 59 42.57 -40.44 9.57
CA LYS A 59 42.26 -40.74 10.98
C LYS A 59 41.54 -39.57 11.67
N THR A 60 41.99 -38.36 11.43
CA THR A 60 41.42 -37.14 12.07
C THR A 60 40.35 -36.47 11.21
N GLY A 61 40.28 -36.76 9.91
CA GLY A 61 39.44 -36.10 8.95
C GLY A 61 39.92 -34.71 8.54
N ASP A 62 41.18 -34.32 8.92
CA ASP A 62 41.74 -33.01 8.56
C ASP A 62 42.18 -32.98 7.11
N LEU A 63 41.69 -32.04 6.34
CA LEU A 63 42.13 -31.69 4.98
C LEU A 63 42.75 -30.30 5.00
N GLU A 64 44.05 -30.20 4.73
CA GLU A 64 44.76 -28.95 4.60
C GLU A 64 45.05 -28.66 3.12
N LEU A 65 44.69 -27.49 2.66
CA LEU A 65 44.86 -27.03 1.28
C LEU A 65 45.76 -25.79 1.25
N PHE A 66 46.73 -25.78 0.35
CA PHE A 66 47.75 -24.74 0.27
C PHE A 66 47.84 -24.19 -1.14
N GLY A 67 47.96 -22.86 -1.23
CA GLY A 67 48.20 -22.10 -2.44
C GLY A 67 47.02 -22.13 -3.42
N ASP A 68 46.54 -21.00 -3.75
CA ASP A 68 45.49 -20.79 -4.75
C ASP A 68 44.25 -21.72 -4.62
N VAL A 69 43.76 -21.82 -3.38
CA VAL A 69 42.65 -22.70 -3.04
C VAL A 69 41.34 -22.09 -3.59
N ASN A 70 40.76 -22.75 -4.57
CA ASN A 70 39.44 -22.34 -5.12
C ASN A 70 38.42 -23.41 -4.81
N ILE A 71 37.25 -22.98 -4.30
CA ILE A 71 36.13 -23.84 -3.96
C ILE A 71 34.90 -23.35 -4.75
N LEU A 72 34.39 -24.22 -5.59
CA LEU A 72 33.13 -23.98 -6.33
C LEU A 72 32.05 -24.87 -5.76
N ARG A 73 30.89 -24.29 -5.49
CA ARG A 73 29.65 -24.99 -5.11
C ARG A 73 28.53 -24.65 -6.06
N GLY A 74 28.17 -25.63 -6.87
CA GLY A 74 27.23 -25.39 -7.97
C GLY A 74 27.76 -24.33 -8.95
N GLN A 75 26.84 -23.60 -9.59
CA GLN A 75 27.18 -22.60 -10.60
C GLN A 75 27.34 -21.18 -10.03
N ASN A 76 26.90 -20.95 -8.81
CA ASN A 76 26.68 -19.60 -8.27
C ASN A 76 27.59 -19.20 -7.12
N GLU A 77 28.23 -20.15 -6.45
CA GLU A 77 29.08 -19.87 -5.28
C GLU A 77 30.54 -20.17 -5.58
N ARG A 78 31.38 -19.19 -5.31
CA ARG A 78 32.83 -19.28 -5.49
C ARG A 78 33.53 -18.75 -4.25
N SER A 79 34.50 -19.52 -3.76
CA SER A 79 35.42 -19.09 -2.70
C SER A 79 36.86 -19.23 -3.17
N HIS A 80 37.69 -18.30 -2.71
CA HIS A 80 39.12 -18.31 -2.95
C HIS A 80 39.87 -18.04 -1.62
N SER A 81 41.00 -18.72 -1.40
CA SER A 81 41.82 -18.50 -0.22
C SER A 81 43.26 -18.94 -0.47
N ASN A 82 44.21 -18.39 0.27
CA ASN A 82 45.61 -18.82 0.17
C ASN A 82 45.87 -20.12 0.93
N TYR A 83 45.08 -20.37 1.97
CA TYR A 83 45.14 -21.56 2.80
C TYR A 83 43.75 -21.88 3.35
N ALA A 84 43.41 -23.16 3.33
CA ALA A 84 42.23 -23.67 3.99
C ALA A 84 42.58 -24.96 4.78
N LYS A 85 42.09 -25.02 6.01
CA LYS A 85 42.08 -26.25 6.80
C LYS A 85 40.63 -26.59 7.11
N ILE A 86 40.21 -27.77 6.69
CA ILE A 86 38.82 -28.24 6.79
C ILE A 86 38.85 -29.59 7.52
N ASN A 87 38.07 -29.72 8.59
CA ASN A 87 37.86 -31.02 9.23
C ASN A 87 36.54 -31.63 8.73
N LEU A 88 36.64 -32.74 8.02
CA LEU A 88 35.51 -33.41 7.38
C LEU A 88 34.61 -34.12 8.39
N ASN A 89 35.05 -34.37 9.62
CA ASN A 89 34.28 -35.04 10.67
C ASN A 89 33.48 -34.03 11.52
N SER A 90 34.08 -32.85 11.83
CA SER A 90 33.48 -31.85 12.70
C SER A 90 32.88 -30.67 11.91
N ASN A 91 33.02 -30.63 10.57
CA ASN A 91 32.63 -29.51 9.71
C ASN A 91 33.24 -28.15 10.09
N GLU A 92 34.38 -28.17 10.81
CA GLU A 92 35.12 -26.95 11.11
C GLU A 92 36.04 -26.58 9.93
N ALA A 93 36.16 -25.27 9.68
CA ALA A 93 37.09 -24.78 8.67
C ALA A 93 37.78 -23.48 9.08
N ASN A 94 39.04 -23.36 8.71
CA ASN A 94 39.85 -22.15 8.87
C ASN A 94 40.38 -21.70 7.51
N PHE A 95 40.28 -20.40 7.25
CA PHE A 95 40.72 -19.80 6.00
C PHE A 95 41.61 -18.59 6.25
N ASN A 96 42.65 -18.43 5.42
CA ASN A 96 43.48 -17.23 5.41
C ASN A 96 43.36 -16.52 4.06
N ASN A 97 43.17 -15.19 4.09
CA ASN A 97 42.88 -14.35 2.93
C ASN A 97 41.69 -14.92 2.13
N PHE A 98 40.57 -15.01 2.81
CA PHE A 98 39.35 -15.63 2.28
C PHE A 98 38.55 -14.62 1.49
N PHE A 99 38.15 -15.02 0.28
CA PHE A 99 37.18 -14.33 -0.56
C PHE A 99 36.03 -15.27 -0.89
N PHE A 100 34.80 -14.74 -0.88
CA PHE A 100 33.58 -15.46 -1.24
C PHE A 100 32.71 -14.59 -2.11
N SER A 101 32.08 -15.16 -3.13
CA SER A 101 31.06 -14.50 -3.94
C SER A 101 29.89 -15.44 -4.25
N ASN A 102 28.69 -14.86 -4.24
CA ASN A 102 27.47 -15.55 -4.64
C ASN A 102 26.76 -14.74 -5.75
N ASN A 103 26.68 -15.30 -6.95
CA ASN A 103 26.12 -14.62 -8.11
C ASN A 103 24.60 -14.45 -8.04
N ASN A 104 23.88 -15.31 -7.33
CA ASN A 104 22.43 -15.16 -7.15
C ASN A 104 22.06 -13.98 -6.25
N LEU A 105 22.95 -13.69 -5.31
CA LEU A 105 22.77 -12.63 -4.32
C LEU A 105 23.44 -11.33 -4.74
N GLU A 106 24.32 -11.41 -5.75
CA GLU A 106 25.15 -10.29 -6.19
C GLU A 106 25.94 -9.67 -5.02
N VAL A 107 26.44 -10.49 -4.09
CA VAL A 107 27.21 -10.06 -2.91
C VAL A 107 28.53 -10.79 -2.86
N TRP A 108 29.59 -10.07 -2.50
CA TRP A 108 30.88 -10.64 -2.18
C TRP A 108 31.34 -10.26 -0.76
N PHE A 109 32.17 -11.10 -0.19
CA PHE A 109 32.76 -10.97 1.13
C PHE A 109 34.24 -11.29 1.07
N GLN A 110 35.03 -10.52 1.79
CA GLN A 110 36.48 -10.82 1.96
C GLN A 110 36.91 -10.65 3.43
N SER A 111 37.89 -11.43 3.84
CA SER A 111 38.47 -11.35 5.19
C SER A 111 39.94 -11.76 5.22
N LYS A 112 40.67 -11.24 6.20
CA LYS A 112 42.04 -11.67 6.44
C LYS A 112 42.09 -13.09 7.03
N THR A 113 41.22 -13.36 8.01
CA THR A 113 41.05 -14.67 8.62
C THR A 113 39.58 -14.97 8.81
N SER A 114 39.20 -16.21 8.52
CA SER A 114 37.82 -16.71 8.78
C SER A 114 37.89 -18.09 9.45
N TYR A 115 36.96 -18.30 10.35
CA TYR A 115 36.74 -19.57 11.04
C TYR A 115 35.27 -19.94 10.95
N LEU A 116 35.02 -21.16 10.56
CA LEU A 116 33.69 -21.76 10.53
C LEU A 116 33.64 -22.93 11.50
N ASP A 117 32.68 -22.96 12.36
CA ASP A 117 32.24 -24.14 13.09
C ASP A 117 30.77 -24.50 12.70
N GLU A 118 30.21 -25.52 13.34
CA GLU A 118 28.86 -26.00 13.03
C GLU A 118 27.82 -24.87 13.08
N ASN A 119 27.94 -23.96 14.04
CA ASN A 119 26.91 -22.94 14.36
C ASN A 119 27.33 -21.52 14.07
N VAL A 120 28.63 -21.22 13.93
CA VAL A 120 29.11 -19.84 13.83
C VAL A 120 30.19 -19.70 12.76
N PHE A 121 30.02 -18.70 11.88
CA PHE A 121 31.08 -18.22 11.00
C PHE A 121 31.68 -16.93 11.58
N LYS A 122 32.94 -16.90 11.91
CA LYS A 122 33.66 -15.74 12.44
C LYS A 122 34.66 -15.21 11.43
N SER A 123 34.88 -13.90 11.43
CA SER A 123 35.83 -13.26 10.53
C SER A 123 36.51 -12.05 11.17
N GLU A 124 37.74 -11.76 10.76
CA GLU A 124 38.49 -10.59 11.21
C GLU A 124 39.03 -9.80 10.01
N ILE A 125 39.08 -8.46 10.17
CA ILE A 125 39.51 -7.52 9.12
C ILE A 125 38.84 -7.84 7.81
N SER A 126 37.57 -7.52 7.74
CA SER A 126 36.66 -8.00 6.67
C SER A 126 36.00 -6.86 5.93
N ALA A 127 35.56 -7.13 4.71
CA ALA A 127 34.74 -6.25 3.92
C ALA A 127 33.61 -7.02 3.21
N VAL A 128 32.48 -6.35 2.98
CA VAL A 128 31.33 -6.88 2.25
C VAL A 128 30.75 -5.80 1.33
N SER A 129 30.36 -6.19 0.12
CA SER A 129 29.68 -5.33 -0.83
C SER A 129 28.89 -6.15 -1.86
N SER A 130 28.01 -5.46 -2.60
CA SER A 130 27.34 -5.97 -3.81
C SER A 130 27.82 -5.28 -5.09
N CYS A 131 28.80 -4.41 -4.97
CA CYS A 131 29.39 -3.71 -6.10
C CYS A 131 30.47 -4.54 -6.80
N ASN A 132 31.09 -3.97 -7.84
CA ASN A 132 32.24 -4.61 -8.49
C ASN A 132 33.36 -4.86 -7.46
N VAL A 133 33.97 -6.05 -7.52
CA VAL A 133 35.00 -6.49 -6.59
C VAL A 133 36.28 -5.65 -6.71
N GLU A 134 36.66 -5.28 -7.95
CA GLU A 134 37.90 -4.56 -8.20
C GLU A 134 37.86 -3.09 -7.78
N ASP A 135 36.71 -2.44 -7.97
CA ASP A 135 36.52 -1.03 -7.64
C ASP A 135 35.07 -0.83 -7.13
N PRO A 136 34.78 -1.21 -5.87
CA PRO A 136 33.44 -1.09 -5.33
C PRO A 136 33.04 0.39 -5.15
N ASP A 137 31.83 0.73 -5.62
CA ASP A 137 31.26 2.05 -5.36
C ASP A 137 30.97 2.24 -3.86
N TRP A 138 30.61 1.16 -3.16
CA TRP A 138 30.49 1.14 -1.71
C TRP A 138 30.89 -0.22 -1.13
N GLU A 139 31.37 -0.21 0.11
CA GLU A 139 31.64 -1.42 0.91
C GLU A 139 31.52 -1.13 2.41
N ILE A 140 31.19 -2.15 3.19
CA ILE A 140 31.27 -2.09 4.65
C ILE A 140 32.51 -2.83 5.08
N ARG A 141 33.47 -2.10 5.69
CA ARG A 141 34.66 -2.68 6.33
C ARG A 141 34.43 -2.78 7.83
N PHE A 142 34.82 -3.89 8.44
CA PHE A 142 34.68 -4.12 9.88
C PHE A 142 35.85 -4.89 10.46
N SER A 143 36.13 -4.69 11.77
CA SER A 143 37.27 -5.29 12.43
C SER A 143 37.02 -6.75 12.79
N LYS A 144 35.82 -7.07 13.27
CA LYS A 144 35.39 -8.42 13.65
C LYS A 144 33.91 -8.57 13.28
N GLY A 145 33.58 -9.78 12.84
CA GLY A 145 32.19 -10.14 12.60
C GLY A 145 31.93 -11.61 12.85
N TRP A 146 30.72 -11.95 13.15
CA TRP A 146 30.26 -13.34 13.14
C TRP A 146 28.82 -13.45 12.68
N LEU A 147 28.51 -14.53 12.01
CA LEU A 147 27.18 -14.98 11.63
C LEU A 147 26.86 -16.19 12.52
N ASN A 148 25.79 -16.07 13.30
CA ASN A 148 25.17 -17.21 13.96
C ASN A 148 24.28 -17.94 12.94
N ARG A 149 24.56 -19.22 12.67
CA ARG A 149 23.87 -20.02 11.64
C ARG A 149 22.52 -20.57 12.11
N GLU A 150 22.27 -20.65 13.41
CA GLU A 150 20.99 -21.11 13.95
C GLU A 150 19.89 -20.06 13.73
N ASN A 151 20.20 -18.80 13.99
CA ASN A 151 19.25 -17.69 13.85
C ASN A 151 19.57 -16.76 12.68
N ASN A 152 20.60 -17.09 11.88
CA ASN A 152 21.06 -16.32 10.72
C ASN A 152 21.32 -14.83 11.02
N PHE A 153 21.78 -14.51 12.23
CA PHE A 153 22.03 -13.13 12.64
C PHE A 153 23.51 -12.79 12.50
N VAL A 154 23.78 -11.66 11.82
CA VAL A 154 25.12 -11.11 11.58
C VAL A 154 25.43 -10.05 12.62
N HIS A 155 26.59 -10.17 13.24
CA HIS A 155 27.16 -9.19 14.17
C HIS A 155 28.44 -8.61 13.58
N LEU A 156 28.51 -7.29 13.43
CA LEU A 156 29.68 -6.57 12.93
C LEU A 156 30.15 -5.55 13.98
N TYR A 157 31.45 -5.52 14.24
CA TYR A 157 32.08 -4.58 15.16
C TYR A 157 32.95 -3.60 14.42
N ASN A 158 32.90 -2.33 14.84
CA ASN A 158 33.60 -1.22 14.20
C ASN A 158 33.31 -1.15 12.70
N ALA A 159 32.02 -1.28 12.35
CA ALA A 159 31.58 -1.23 10.98
C ALA A 159 31.69 0.19 10.42
N LYS A 160 32.36 0.33 9.27
CA LYS A 160 32.55 1.58 8.54
C LYS A 160 31.97 1.41 7.13
N LEU A 161 31.03 2.23 6.76
CA LEU A 161 30.54 2.31 5.39
C LEU A 161 31.45 3.23 4.60
N TYR A 162 32.05 2.71 3.55
CA TYR A 162 32.86 3.45 2.59
C TYR A 162 32.05 3.68 1.31
N VAL A 163 32.17 4.87 0.75
CA VAL A 163 31.79 5.18 -0.63
C VAL A 163 33.08 5.52 -1.35
N LYS A 164 33.49 4.65 -2.26
CA LYS A 164 34.83 4.59 -2.77
C LYS A 164 35.84 4.49 -1.58
N ASP A 165 36.81 5.35 -1.50
CA ASP A 165 37.81 5.35 -0.42
C ASP A 165 37.41 6.23 0.79
N PHE A 166 36.26 6.88 0.77
CA PHE A 166 35.80 7.79 1.83
C PHE A 166 34.91 7.06 2.84
N PRO A 167 35.27 7.02 4.15
CA PRO A 167 34.39 6.53 5.20
C PRO A 167 33.28 7.57 5.46
N ILE A 168 32.02 7.23 5.13
CA ILE A 168 30.87 8.13 5.29
C ILE A 168 30.08 7.86 6.56
N PHE A 169 30.19 6.67 7.13
CA PHE A 169 29.43 6.29 8.32
C PHE A 169 30.19 5.28 9.17
N TYR A 170 30.06 5.38 10.50
CA TYR A 170 30.69 4.49 11.47
C TYR A 170 29.67 4.06 12.52
N LEU A 171 29.64 2.75 12.79
CA LEU A 171 28.92 2.15 13.90
C LEU A 171 29.87 1.28 14.73
N PRO A 172 29.94 1.50 16.06
CA PRO A 172 30.74 0.60 16.94
C PRO A 172 30.25 -0.85 16.88
N TYR A 173 28.92 -1.01 16.70
CA TYR A 173 28.24 -2.27 16.51
C TYR A 173 27.11 -2.12 15.48
N PHE A 174 27.02 -3.07 14.56
CA PHE A 174 25.95 -3.18 13.59
C PHE A 174 25.52 -4.64 13.50
N GLY A 175 24.25 -4.92 13.81
CA GLY A 175 23.67 -6.25 13.73
C GLY A 175 22.44 -6.28 12.82
N PHE A 176 22.34 -7.32 12.01
CA PHE A 176 21.20 -7.53 11.13
C PHE A 176 20.99 -9.03 10.86
N SER A 177 19.76 -9.38 10.51
CA SER A 177 19.44 -10.73 10.06
C SER A 177 19.88 -10.97 8.62
N ALA A 178 20.59 -12.06 8.39
CA ALA A 178 20.90 -12.55 7.05
C ALA A 178 19.78 -13.42 6.46
N ASP A 179 18.69 -13.61 7.20
CA ASP A 179 17.55 -14.44 6.82
C ASP A 179 16.34 -13.62 6.44
N THR A 180 15.37 -14.21 5.76
CA THR A 180 14.03 -13.65 5.50
C THR A 180 13.12 -13.68 6.73
N HIS A 181 13.50 -14.41 7.78
CA HIS A 181 12.72 -14.44 9.01
C HIS A 181 12.80 -13.09 9.73
N ARG A 182 11.67 -12.71 10.33
CA ARG A 182 11.61 -11.48 11.11
C ARG A 182 12.51 -11.60 12.34
N GLN A 183 13.35 -10.60 12.55
CA GLN A 183 14.21 -10.54 13.74
C GLN A 183 14.21 -9.14 14.34
N SER A 184 14.29 -9.09 15.67
CA SER A 184 14.37 -7.84 16.41
C SER A 184 15.71 -7.14 16.16
N GLY A 185 15.66 -5.80 16.06
CA GLY A 185 16.86 -4.99 15.82
C GLY A 185 16.57 -3.51 15.60
N LEU A 186 17.62 -2.73 15.47
CA LEU A 186 17.54 -1.35 15.05
C LEU A 186 17.38 -1.29 13.53
N LEU A 187 16.36 -0.55 13.06
CA LEU A 187 16.21 -0.27 11.63
C LEU A 187 17.01 0.99 11.28
N ILE A 188 17.08 1.28 9.99
CA ILE A 188 17.81 2.44 9.48
C ILE A 188 17.15 3.73 10.00
N PRO A 189 17.93 4.64 10.61
CA PRO A 189 17.38 5.88 11.12
C PRO A 189 16.95 6.81 9.99
N LYS A 190 15.95 7.63 10.28
CA LYS A 190 15.48 8.69 9.40
C LYS A 190 16.07 10.01 9.90
N ILE A 191 16.69 10.74 8.99
CA ILE A 191 17.33 12.03 9.29
C ILE A 191 16.81 13.05 8.28
N VAL A 192 16.24 14.15 8.78
CA VAL A 192 15.67 15.22 7.96
C VAL A 192 16.09 16.56 8.53
N LEU A 193 16.48 17.50 7.68
CA LEU A 193 16.73 18.88 8.05
C LEU A 193 15.60 19.76 7.50
N LYS A 194 14.89 20.43 8.41
CA LYS A 194 13.80 21.35 8.08
C LYS A 194 14.02 22.71 8.73
N ASN A 195 13.81 23.81 8.01
CA ASN A 195 14.04 25.15 8.55
C ASN A 195 13.16 25.48 9.77
N SER A 196 11.94 24.94 9.84
CA SER A 196 10.99 25.20 10.94
C SER A 196 11.08 24.22 12.08
N GLU A 197 11.59 23.01 11.84
CA GLU A 197 11.61 21.93 12.84
C GLU A 197 13.03 21.56 13.29
N GLY A 198 14.05 22.17 12.64
CA GLY A 198 15.46 21.84 12.86
C GLY A 198 15.83 20.44 12.35
N LEU A 199 16.70 19.76 13.05
CA LEU A 199 17.07 18.37 12.76
C LEU A 199 15.98 17.44 13.25
N TYR A 200 15.35 16.71 12.36
CA TYR A 200 14.49 15.58 12.66
C TYR A 200 15.32 14.30 12.61
N TYR A 201 15.34 13.59 13.73
CA TYR A 201 15.95 12.27 13.86
C TYR A 201 14.92 11.28 14.40
N GLU A 202 14.75 10.16 13.72
CA GLU A 202 13.89 9.04 14.14
C GLU A 202 14.70 7.75 14.07
N GLN A 203 14.69 6.96 15.15
CA GLN A 203 15.37 5.68 15.22
C GLN A 203 14.35 4.56 15.36
N PRO A 204 13.93 3.89 14.29
CA PRO A 204 13.02 2.77 14.41
C PRO A 204 13.69 1.58 15.11
N ILE A 205 12.96 0.98 16.06
CA ILE A 205 13.36 -0.22 16.82
C ILE A 205 12.32 -1.28 16.51
N TYR A 206 12.75 -2.36 15.90
CA TYR A 206 11.87 -3.46 15.51
C TYR A 206 12.02 -4.62 16.50
N ILE A 207 10.90 -5.13 16.99
CA ILE A 207 10.81 -6.21 17.99
C ILE A 207 9.88 -7.28 17.43
N ALA A 208 10.42 -8.44 17.10
CA ALA A 208 9.68 -9.56 16.49
C ALA A 208 10.11 -10.88 17.15
N PRO A 209 9.68 -11.14 18.42
CA PRO A 209 10.07 -12.35 19.15
C PRO A 209 9.31 -13.60 18.70
N TYR A 210 8.16 -13.44 18.01
CA TYR A 210 7.30 -14.51 17.53
C TYR A 210 6.86 -14.26 16.10
N GLU A 211 6.45 -15.32 15.39
CA GLU A 211 6.04 -15.24 13.99
C GLU A 211 4.70 -14.52 13.79
N ASN A 212 3.84 -14.53 14.80
CA ASN A 212 2.47 -14.03 14.72
C ASN A 212 2.29 -12.57 15.15
N TRP A 213 3.33 -11.89 15.65
CA TRP A 213 3.29 -10.47 15.93
C TRP A 213 4.65 -9.79 15.87
N ASP A 214 4.65 -8.51 15.62
CA ASP A 214 5.82 -7.62 15.72
C ASP A 214 5.42 -6.25 16.25
N LEU A 215 6.38 -5.57 16.85
CA LEU A 215 6.25 -4.21 17.36
C LEU A 215 7.40 -3.35 16.81
N GLU A 216 7.03 -2.24 16.21
CA GLU A 216 7.97 -1.21 15.78
C GLU A 216 7.81 0.03 16.66
N LEU A 217 8.89 0.48 17.30
CA LEU A 217 8.93 1.70 18.09
C LEU A 217 9.72 2.75 17.34
N ASN A 218 9.17 3.93 17.18
CA ASN A 218 9.71 5.06 16.42
C ASN A 218 9.90 6.28 17.34
N PRO A 219 10.87 6.27 18.28
CA PRO A 219 11.23 7.49 19.01
C PRO A 219 11.80 8.52 18.03
N GLN A 220 11.31 9.75 18.16
CA GLN A 220 11.72 10.85 17.31
C GLN A 220 12.01 12.13 18.09
N ILE A 221 12.96 12.90 17.58
CA ILE A 221 13.28 14.25 18.06
C ILE A 221 13.34 15.20 16.84
N ARG A 222 12.79 16.39 17.01
CA ARG A 222 12.90 17.53 16.10
C ARG A 222 13.43 18.70 16.91
N THR A 223 14.68 19.10 16.65
CA THR A 223 15.45 19.97 17.60
C THR A 223 14.74 21.27 17.94
N ASP A 224 14.10 21.91 16.98
CA ASP A 224 13.41 23.18 17.19
C ASP A 224 11.94 22.99 17.57
N ARG A 225 11.36 21.82 17.26
CA ARG A 225 9.94 21.52 17.47
C ARG A 225 9.65 20.75 18.74
N GLY A 226 10.31 19.61 18.98
CA GLY A 226 10.00 18.79 20.15
C GLY A 226 10.41 17.32 20.01
N PHE A 227 9.77 16.45 20.77
CA PHE A 227 10.04 15.02 20.77
C PHE A 227 8.78 14.18 20.90
N GLY A 228 8.84 12.95 20.42
CA GLY A 228 7.72 12.02 20.44
C GLY A 228 8.11 10.55 20.31
N LEU A 229 7.12 9.71 20.51
CA LEU A 229 7.21 8.27 20.29
C LEU A 229 5.97 7.82 19.54
N TYR A 230 6.19 7.14 18.43
CA TYR A 230 5.17 6.42 17.69
C TYR A 230 5.47 4.93 17.72
N SER A 231 4.43 4.11 17.71
CA SER A 231 4.59 2.65 17.71
C SER A 231 3.56 2.00 16.81
N THR A 232 3.97 0.91 16.17
CA THR A 232 3.11 0.06 15.32
C THR A 232 3.23 -1.38 15.79
N LEU A 233 2.14 -1.93 16.30
CA LEU A 233 2.00 -3.35 16.62
C LEU A 233 1.24 -4.03 15.49
N ARG A 234 1.83 -5.02 14.84
CA ARG A 234 1.19 -5.88 13.84
C ARG A 234 1.04 -7.29 14.39
N PHE A 235 -0.12 -7.89 14.19
CA PHE A 235 -0.41 -9.22 14.74
C PHE A 235 -1.37 -10.02 13.87
N ILE A 236 -1.28 -11.33 14.03
CA ILE A 236 -2.18 -12.33 13.45
C ILE A 236 -2.62 -13.23 14.60
N ASP A 237 -3.92 -13.27 14.91
CA ASP A 237 -4.50 -14.10 15.97
C ASP A 237 -5.26 -15.33 15.43
N SER A 238 -5.47 -15.39 14.10
CA SER A 238 -6.07 -16.48 13.34
C SER A 238 -5.43 -16.58 11.96
N PRO A 239 -5.45 -17.74 11.28
CA PRO A 239 -5.03 -17.87 9.88
C PRO A 239 -5.79 -16.93 8.91
N TYR A 240 -6.94 -16.43 9.33
CA TYR A 240 -7.84 -15.58 8.54
C TYR A 240 -7.94 -14.15 9.10
N SER A 241 -7.00 -13.75 9.93
CA SER A 241 -6.98 -12.42 10.53
C SER A 241 -5.69 -11.66 10.23
N ILE A 242 -5.78 -10.33 10.27
CA ILE A 242 -4.65 -9.41 10.26
C ILE A 242 -5.02 -8.20 11.12
N GLY A 243 -4.10 -7.80 11.99
CA GLY A 243 -4.29 -6.66 12.88
C GLY A 243 -3.08 -5.73 12.89
N GLU A 244 -3.35 -4.42 12.98
CA GLU A 244 -2.37 -3.36 13.16
C GLU A 244 -2.91 -2.33 14.17
N VAL A 245 -2.11 -2.04 15.20
CA VAL A 245 -2.38 -0.98 16.17
C VAL A 245 -1.28 0.04 16.10
N ASN A 246 -1.62 1.29 15.84
CA ASN A 246 -0.70 2.42 15.90
C ASN A 246 -1.03 3.29 17.12
N LEU A 247 -0.01 3.60 17.89
CA LEU A 247 -0.10 4.53 19.02
C LEU A 247 0.97 5.59 18.86
N GLY A 248 0.65 6.82 19.19
CA GLY A 248 1.63 7.88 19.10
C GLY A 248 1.36 9.05 20.05
N ALA A 249 2.44 9.66 20.48
CA ALA A 249 2.41 10.93 21.21
C ALA A 249 3.63 11.77 20.85
N PHE A 250 3.41 13.07 20.73
CA PHE A 250 4.45 14.07 20.48
C PHE A 250 4.21 15.29 21.36
N ARG A 251 5.27 15.86 21.91
CA ARG A 251 5.21 17.07 22.70
C ARG A 251 6.08 18.17 22.08
N GLU A 252 5.44 19.29 21.82
CA GLU A 252 6.08 20.49 21.29
C GLU A 252 6.93 21.21 22.35
N ASN A 253 8.05 21.79 21.92
CA ASN A 253 8.79 22.77 22.71
C ASN A 253 7.90 24.01 22.95
N SER A 254 8.03 24.63 24.12
CA SER A 254 7.19 25.79 24.47
C SER A 254 7.38 26.97 23.49
N SER A 255 8.61 27.19 23.00
CA SER A 255 8.88 28.21 21.98
C SER A 255 8.09 27.94 20.70
N TYR A 256 8.24 26.74 20.12
CA TYR A 256 7.55 26.36 18.88
C TYR A 256 6.02 26.46 19.03
N TYR A 257 5.48 25.93 20.16
CA TYR A 257 4.05 26.02 20.47
C TYR A 257 3.51 27.45 20.44
N HIS A 258 4.27 28.41 21.04
CA HIS A 258 3.86 29.81 21.07
C HIS A 258 4.10 30.54 19.74
N ASP A 259 5.25 30.32 19.09
CA ASP A 259 5.62 30.97 17.84
C ASP A 259 4.67 30.61 16.69
N GLU A 260 4.26 29.32 16.62
CA GLU A 260 3.32 28.80 15.61
C GLU A 260 1.85 28.93 16.05
N ASN A 261 1.58 29.49 17.22
CA ASN A 261 0.23 29.69 17.78
C ASN A 261 -0.63 28.42 17.72
N LEU A 262 -0.03 27.25 18.05
CA LEU A 262 -0.71 25.97 17.97
C LEU A 262 -1.86 25.87 19.00
N LYS A 263 -2.90 25.10 18.67
CA LYS A 263 -4.01 24.81 19.59
C LYS A 263 -3.57 23.97 20.79
N ASN A 264 -2.78 22.92 20.54
CA ASN A 264 -2.33 21.97 21.55
C ASN A 264 -0.80 21.90 21.57
N GLN A 265 -0.23 21.76 22.78
CA GLN A 265 1.21 21.52 22.94
C GLN A 265 1.57 20.04 22.85
N SER A 266 0.59 19.15 22.99
CA SER A 266 0.79 17.70 22.90
C SER A 266 -0.19 17.12 21.92
N HIS A 267 0.33 16.28 21.01
CA HIS A 267 -0.40 15.61 19.96
C HIS A 267 -0.37 14.11 20.23
N TYR A 268 -1.52 13.46 20.29
CA TYR A 268 -1.59 12.03 20.56
C TYR A 268 -2.78 11.38 19.86
N GLY A 269 -2.65 10.09 19.65
CA GLY A 269 -3.70 9.31 19.02
C GLY A 269 -3.45 7.81 19.05
N ALA A 270 -4.46 7.08 18.62
CA ALA A 270 -4.47 5.64 18.50
C ALA A 270 -5.24 5.24 17.23
N GLU A 271 -4.75 4.23 16.53
CA GLU A 271 -5.40 3.68 15.35
C GLU A 271 -5.39 2.17 15.42
N LEU A 272 -6.50 1.57 15.04
CA LEU A 272 -6.68 0.13 14.97
C LEU A 272 -7.19 -0.24 13.57
N LYS A 273 -6.45 -1.06 12.86
CA LYS A 273 -6.91 -1.76 11.66
C LYS A 273 -6.95 -3.24 11.95
N TYR A 274 -8.09 -3.85 11.75
CA TYR A 274 -8.27 -5.28 11.99
C TYR A 274 -9.23 -5.87 10.98
N ALA A 275 -8.88 -7.00 10.42
CA ALA A 275 -9.73 -7.77 9.53
C ALA A 275 -9.72 -9.25 9.95
N ARG A 276 -10.90 -9.88 9.93
CA ARG A 276 -11.06 -11.30 10.24
C ARG A 276 -12.27 -11.91 9.55
N ASN A 277 -12.14 -13.14 9.03
CA ASN A 277 -13.18 -13.82 8.25
C ASN A 277 -13.64 -15.15 8.85
N ASP A 278 -13.34 -15.43 10.13
CA ASP A 278 -13.64 -16.70 10.80
C ASP A 278 -14.10 -16.54 12.26
N LEU A 279 -14.74 -15.41 12.61
CA LEU A 279 -15.08 -15.09 14.00
C LEU A 279 -16.11 -16.07 14.59
N ILE A 280 -17.23 -16.29 13.87
CA ILE A 280 -18.28 -17.23 14.26
C ILE A 280 -18.61 -18.26 13.17
N LYS A 281 -17.96 -18.19 12.01
CA LYS A 281 -18.19 -19.10 10.88
C LYS A 281 -18.05 -20.57 11.30
N THR A 282 -17.09 -20.88 12.13
CA THR A 282 -16.87 -22.25 12.67
C THR A 282 -18.06 -22.80 13.47
N LEU A 283 -18.91 -21.91 14.00
CA LEU A 283 -20.14 -22.28 14.73
C LEU A 283 -21.35 -22.42 13.81
N LEU A 284 -21.38 -21.66 12.69
CA LEU A 284 -22.52 -21.58 11.77
C LEU A 284 -22.43 -22.56 10.59
N GLY A 285 -21.22 -23.06 10.28
CA GLY A 285 -20.96 -23.95 9.16
C GLY A 285 -20.48 -23.26 7.88
N ASP A 286 -20.07 -24.05 6.89
CA ASP A 286 -19.39 -23.55 5.68
C ASP A 286 -20.29 -22.81 4.69
N ASN A 287 -21.60 -22.85 4.86
CA ASN A 287 -22.55 -22.18 3.97
C ASN A 287 -22.60 -20.66 4.16
N PHE A 288 -21.94 -20.14 5.20
CA PHE A 288 -21.90 -18.70 5.48
C PHE A 288 -20.57 -18.11 5.08
N GLN A 289 -20.64 -16.91 4.48
CA GLN A 289 -19.52 -15.99 4.34
C GLN A 289 -19.59 -14.98 5.46
N GLU A 290 -18.46 -14.72 6.10
CA GLU A 290 -18.35 -13.82 7.23
C GLU A 290 -17.18 -12.86 7.03
N GLY A 291 -17.32 -11.64 7.49
CA GLY A 291 -16.23 -10.68 7.55
C GLY A 291 -16.42 -9.66 8.65
N LEU A 292 -15.38 -9.47 9.44
CA LEU A 292 -15.22 -8.35 10.36
C LEU A 292 -14.09 -7.46 9.85
N TRP A 293 -14.36 -6.17 9.73
CA TRP A 293 -13.37 -5.17 9.36
C TRP A 293 -13.51 -3.95 10.27
N ILE A 294 -12.38 -3.56 10.88
CA ILE A 294 -12.28 -2.42 11.78
C ILE A 294 -11.20 -1.50 11.23
N ASP A 295 -11.51 -0.23 11.06
CA ASP A 295 -10.56 0.86 10.79
C ASP A 295 -10.96 2.03 11.70
N ALA A 296 -10.38 2.07 12.90
CA ALA A 296 -10.75 3.01 13.93
C ALA A 296 -9.56 3.93 14.24
N THR A 297 -9.83 5.24 14.28
CA THR A 297 -8.85 6.27 14.57
C THR A 297 -9.36 7.18 15.66
N TYR A 298 -8.56 7.38 16.68
CA TYR A 298 -8.73 8.41 17.69
C TYR A 298 -7.53 9.35 17.68
N LEU A 299 -7.77 10.65 17.69
CA LEU A 299 -6.72 11.66 17.75
C LEU A 299 -7.25 12.92 18.45
N ASN A 300 -6.37 13.66 19.08
CA ASN A 300 -6.73 14.93 19.67
C ASN A 300 -6.71 16.10 18.67
N ASP A 301 -5.87 16.01 17.65
CA ASP A 301 -5.81 16.97 16.53
C ASP A 301 -5.07 16.41 15.30
N ILE A 302 -5.12 17.16 14.20
CA ILE A 302 -4.54 16.77 12.90
C ILE A 302 -3.01 16.63 12.96
N ASP A 303 -2.32 17.34 13.85
CA ASP A 303 -0.87 17.29 13.97
C ASP A 303 -0.37 15.92 14.42
N TYR A 304 -1.19 15.12 15.10
CA TYR A 304 -0.89 13.72 15.37
C TYR A 304 -0.57 12.94 14.07
N LEU A 305 -1.36 13.13 13.02
CA LEU A 305 -1.14 12.48 11.72
C LEU A 305 0.05 13.10 10.98
N ASN A 306 0.24 14.43 11.06
CA ASN A 306 1.35 15.14 10.43
C ASN A 306 2.71 14.75 11.00
N LEU A 307 2.77 14.40 12.28
CA LEU A 307 3.99 14.04 13.01
C LEU A 307 4.33 12.55 12.90
N GLY A 308 3.35 11.71 12.58
CA GLY A 308 3.55 10.30 12.26
C GLY A 308 4.31 10.09 10.95
N SER A 309 4.91 8.91 10.77
CA SER A 309 5.70 8.56 9.56
C SER A 309 4.83 8.26 8.32
N ARG A 310 3.68 8.89 8.16
CA ARG A 310 2.68 8.52 7.16
C ARG A 310 2.78 9.29 5.86
N ASP A 311 2.31 8.65 4.79
CA ASP A 311 2.16 9.26 3.48
C ASP A 311 0.92 10.19 3.52
N TYR A 312 1.13 11.49 3.43
CA TYR A 312 0.13 12.56 3.61
C TYR A 312 -0.99 12.62 2.55
N ARG A 313 -1.13 11.62 1.71
CA ARG A 313 -2.10 11.63 0.60
C ARG A 313 -3.57 11.54 1.02
N ASP A 314 -3.84 11.18 2.29
CA ASP A 314 -5.19 10.89 2.80
C ASP A 314 -5.65 11.84 3.91
N LEU A 315 -5.13 13.08 3.96
CA LEU A 315 -5.56 14.08 4.94
C LEU A 315 -6.91 14.70 4.55
N ASN A 316 -7.98 13.96 4.80
CA ASN A 316 -9.32 14.52 4.81
C ASN A 316 -9.55 15.28 6.13
N SER A 317 -10.23 16.42 6.07
CA SER A 317 -10.66 17.15 7.28
C SER A 317 -11.56 16.29 8.19
N LEU A 318 -12.24 15.30 7.62
CA LEU A 318 -13.10 14.36 8.31
C LEU A 318 -12.41 12.99 8.43
N VAL A 319 -11.91 12.67 9.61
CA VAL A 319 -11.34 11.35 9.91
C VAL A 319 -12.48 10.40 10.25
N THR A 320 -12.60 9.30 9.51
CA THR A 320 -13.69 8.35 9.65
C THR A 320 -13.19 7.04 10.25
N SER A 321 -13.75 6.67 11.40
CA SER A 321 -13.61 5.33 11.99
C SER A 321 -14.77 4.44 11.56
N LYS A 322 -14.50 3.19 11.22
CA LYS A 322 -15.52 2.24 10.73
C LYS A 322 -15.34 0.88 11.41
N ILE A 323 -16.45 0.31 11.84
CA ILE A 323 -16.55 -1.11 12.21
C ILE A 323 -17.62 -1.70 11.31
N ASN A 324 -17.25 -2.69 10.51
CA ASN A 324 -18.15 -3.40 9.61
C ASN A 324 -18.09 -4.88 9.95
N TYR A 325 -19.23 -5.44 10.29
CA TYR A 325 -19.41 -6.87 10.44
C TYR A 325 -20.50 -7.34 9.51
N PHE A 326 -20.26 -8.39 8.76
CA PHE A 326 -21.29 -8.98 7.93
C PHE A 326 -21.30 -10.50 8.01
N LEU A 327 -22.48 -11.05 7.78
CA LEU A 327 -22.74 -12.44 7.59
C LEU A 327 -23.62 -12.60 6.36
N ALA A 328 -23.29 -13.49 5.44
CA ALA A 328 -24.07 -13.73 4.24
C ALA A 328 -24.18 -15.23 3.94
N ASP A 329 -25.35 -15.65 3.49
CA ASP A 329 -25.59 -16.94 2.86
C ASP A 329 -25.94 -16.74 1.38
N GLU A 330 -26.33 -17.77 0.65
CA GLU A 330 -26.73 -17.69 -0.76
C GLU A 330 -27.89 -16.71 -1.03
N ASN A 331 -28.74 -16.49 -0.04
CA ASN A 331 -29.96 -15.74 -0.19
C ASN A 331 -30.03 -14.46 0.65
N ASN A 332 -29.24 -14.35 1.70
CA ASN A 332 -29.38 -13.29 2.68
C ASN A 332 -28.05 -12.66 3.05
N TYR A 333 -28.08 -11.38 3.31
CA TYR A 333 -26.97 -10.61 3.85
C TYR A 333 -27.44 -9.91 5.13
N TYR A 334 -26.62 -9.98 6.17
CA TYR A 334 -26.81 -9.31 7.45
C TYR A 334 -25.59 -8.46 7.71
N GLY A 335 -25.76 -7.17 7.90
CA GLY A 335 -24.70 -6.22 8.19
C GLY A 335 -24.93 -5.52 9.54
N ALA A 336 -23.84 -5.29 10.28
CA ALA A 336 -23.81 -4.45 11.46
C ALA A 336 -22.63 -3.48 11.33
N TYR A 337 -22.90 -2.18 11.48
CA TYR A 337 -21.94 -1.14 11.20
C TYR A 337 -21.91 -0.11 12.34
N ALA A 338 -20.73 0.48 12.50
CA ALA A 338 -20.57 1.69 13.30
C ALA A 338 -19.60 2.62 12.57
N LYS A 339 -19.97 3.90 12.45
CA LYS A 339 -19.12 4.95 11.90
C LYS A 339 -18.99 6.09 12.90
N TYR A 340 -17.77 6.45 13.19
CA TYR A 340 -17.44 7.59 14.04
C TYR A 340 -16.58 8.57 13.26
N TYR A 341 -16.99 9.83 13.24
CA TYR A 341 -16.36 10.89 12.49
C TYR A 341 -15.70 11.88 13.44
N ILE A 342 -14.46 12.27 13.14
CA ILE A 342 -13.74 13.34 13.82
C ILE A 342 -13.51 14.44 12.78
N ASP A 343 -14.15 15.58 12.96
CA ASP A 343 -13.90 16.77 12.14
C ASP A 343 -12.67 17.51 12.66
N THR A 344 -11.54 17.31 12.00
CA THR A 344 -10.27 17.95 12.36
C THR A 344 -10.24 19.44 12.02
N SER A 345 -11.20 19.95 11.25
CA SER A 345 -11.35 21.38 10.94
C SER A 345 -12.10 22.14 12.04
N ALA A 346 -12.89 21.44 12.84
CA ALA A 346 -13.67 22.02 13.92
C ALA A 346 -12.87 22.16 15.22
N LEU A 347 -13.27 23.10 16.05
CA LEU A 347 -12.67 23.28 17.38
C LEU A 347 -13.01 22.15 18.36
N ASN A 348 -14.17 21.53 18.19
CA ASN A 348 -14.60 20.32 18.90
C ASN A 348 -15.49 19.47 17.96
N ASN A 349 -15.81 18.26 18.39
CA ASN A 349 -16.56 17.30 17.61
C ASN A 349 -18.07 17.25 17.96
N ASP A 350 -18.56 18.19 18.76
CA ASP A 350 -19.90 18.12 19.37
C ASP A 350 -21.04 18.22 18.34
N ASN A 351 -20.81 18.93 17.23
CA ASN A 351 -21.78 19.10 16.15
C ASN A 351 -21.69 18.01 15.08
N THR A 352 -20.64 17.18 15.11
CA THR A 352 -20.41 16.16 14.07
C THR A 352 -21.37 14.99 14.27
N LEU A 353 -22.16 14.70 13.26
CA LEU A 353 -23.13 13.62 13.29
C LEU A 353 -22.42 12.26 13.21
N GLN A 354 -22.64 11.41 14.19
CA GLN A 354 -22.12 10.05 14.27
C GLN A 354 -23.16 9.04 13.82
N GLU A 355 -22.77 7.89 13.30
CA GLU A 355 -23.65 6.81 12.86
C GLU A 355 -23.26 5.49 13.54
N TYR A 356 -23.88 5.18 14.69
CA TYR A 356 -23.66 3.91 15.40
C TYR A 356 -24.77 3.62 16.44
N PRO A 357 -25.24 2.34 16.50
CA PRO A 357 -25.05 1.30 15.52
C PRO A 357 -25.94 1.47 14.28
N SER A 358 -25.55 0.86 13.17
CA SER A 358 -26.40 0.68 12.01
C SER A 358 -26.51 -0.80 11.68
N PHE A 359 -27.66 -1.23 11.21
CA PHE A 359 -27.93 -2.62 10.83
C PHE A 359 -28.52 -2.67 9.44
N GLN A 360 -28.14 -3.67 8.66
CA GLN A 360 -28.71 -3.94 7.34
C GLN A 360 -29.08 -5.41 7.22
N TYR A 361 -30.27 -5.65 6.70
CA TYR A 361 -30.68 -6.94 6.19
C TYR A 361 -31.00 -6.81 4.71
N HIS A 362 -30.39 -7.62 3.88
CA HIS A 362 -30.69 -7.69 2.46
C HIS A 362 -31.00 -9.13 2.06
N ARG A 363 -32.13 -9.33 1.44
CA ARG A 363 -32.46 -10.55 0.74
C ARG A 363 -32.12 -10.39 -0.73
N PHE A 364 -31.24 -11.22 -1.22
CA PHE A 364 -30.82 -11.20 -2.61
C PHE A 364 -32.01 -11.53 -3.54
N LEU A 365 -31.84 -11.17 -4.81
CA LEU A 365 -32.85 -11.40 -5.82
C LEU A 365 -33.26 -12.88 -5.86
N ASN A 366 -34.54 -13.16 -5.71
CA ASN A 366 -35.07 -14.51 -5.64
C ASN A 366 -36.39 -14.59 -6.44
N ASN A 367 -36.75 -15.78 -6.86
CA ASN A 367 -38.02 -16.02 -7.55
C ASN A 367 -39.17 -16.07 -6.54
N PHE A 368 -40.34 -15.50 -6.91
CA PHE A 368 -41.50 -15.53 -6.03
C PHE A 368 -42.32 -16.83 -6.23
N PHE A 369 -42.76 -17.09 -7.44
CA PHE A 369 -43.48 -18.32 -7.84
C PHE A 369 -42.95 -18.88 -9.17
N ASP A 370 -42.52 -18.00 -10.07
CA ASP A 370 -42.02 -18.26 -11.41
C ASP A 370 -40.70 -17.51 -11.60
N GLU A 371 -39.84 -18.01 -12.46
CA GLU A 371 -38.55 -17.39 -12.81
C GLU A 371 -38.68 -15.96 -13.38
N ARG A 372 -39.85 -15.63 -13.90
CA ARG A 372 -40.21 -14.30 -14.44
C ARG A 372 -40.57 -13.28 -13.37
N LEU A 373 -41.04 -13.75 -12.19
CA LEU A 373 -41.40 -12.88 -11.07
C LEU A 373 -40.40 -12.99 -9.96
N ARG A 374 -39.65 -11.89 -9.78
CA ARG A 374 -38.49 -11.84 -8.87
C ARG A 374 -38.69 -10.75 -7.84
N TYR A 375 -38.11 -10.93 -6.68
CA TYR A 375 -38.10 -9.91 -5.64
C TYR A 375 -36.74 -9.87 -4.93
N SER A 376 -36.43 -8.72 -4.36
CA SER A 376 -35.44 -8.57 -3.32
C SER A 376 -36.05 -7.78 -2.17
N PHE A 377 -35.39 -7.76 -1.04
CA PHE A 377 -35.83 -6.95 0.10
C PHE A 377 -34.62 -6.37 0.81
N ASP A 378 -34.68 -5.08 1.12
CA ASP A 378 -33.65 -4.38 1.89
C ASP A 378 -34.32 -3.69 3.08
N ALA A 379 -33.70 -3.86 4.26
CA ALA A 379 -34.09 -3.17 5.48
C ALA A 379 -32.82 -2.61 6.12
N SER A 380 -32.75 -1.31 6.30
CA SER A 380 -31.63 -0.63 6.95
C SER A 380 -32.10 0.17 8.15
N PHE A 381 -31.40 0.04 9.26
CA PHE A 381 -31.61 0.82 10.47
C PHE A 381 -30.35 1.61 10.77
N HIS A 382 -30.49 2.91 11.00
CA HIS A 382 -29.41 3.83 11.32
C HIS A 382 -29.72 4.57 12.61
N ASN A 383 -28.80 4.55 13.55
CA ASN A 383 -28.84 5.40 14.74
C ASN A 383 -27.83 6.52 14.55
N PHE A 384 -28.33 7.72 14.34
CA PHE A 384 -27.52 8.94 14.24
C PHE A 384 -27.48 9.62 15.59
N TYR A 385 -26.31 10.13 15.97
CA TYR A 385 -26.12 10.77 17.28
C TYR A 385 -25.10 11.91 17.19
N ARG A 386 -25.37 13.00 17.90
CA ARG A 386 -24.39 14.07 18.23
C ARG A 386 -24.72 14.74 19.56
N PRO A 387 -23.71 15.22 20.31
CA PRO A 387 -23.93 15.91 21.58
C PRO A 387 -24.74 17.21 21.47
N VAL A 388 -24.53 17.98 20.40
CA VAL A 388 -25.16 19.28 20.17
C VAL A 388 -25.95 19.25 18.86
N GLY A 389 -27.21 19.57 18.93
CA GLY A 389 -28.15 19.60 17.80
C GLY A 389 -29.06 18.37 17.74
N PRO A 390 -30.01 18.34 16.80
CA PRO A 390 -30.94 17.22 16.65
C PRO A 390 -30.25 15.97 16.09
N TYR A 391 -30.75 14.81 16.49
CA TYR A 391 -30.35 13.50 15.98
C TYR A 391 -31.56 12.58 15.88
N ALA A 392 -31.44 11.44 15.21
CA ALA A 392 -32.56 10.56 14.94
C ALA A 392 -32.19 9.08 14.77
N ASN A 393 -33.15 8.21 14.97
CA ASN A 393 -33.13 6.84 14.48
C ASN A 393 -33.93 6.76 13.19
N GLN A 394 -33.39 6.12 12.16
CA GLN A 394 -34.01 5.94 10.87
C GLN A 394 -34.11 4.46 10.49
N LEU A 395 -35.31 4.02 10.10
CA LEU A 395 -35.55 2.70 9.53
C LEU A 395 -36.02 2.85 8.09
N ASN A 396 -35.29 2.31 7.14
CA ASN A 396 -35.67 2.27 5.73
C ASN A 396 -35.99 0.84 5.32
N LEU A 397 -37.06 0.69 4.55
CA LEU A 397 -37.52 -0.56 3.96
C LEU A 397 -37.66 -0.39 2.46
N ASN A 398 -37.13 -1.30 1.66
CA ASN A 398 -37.25 -1.30 0.19
C ASN A 398 -37.57 -2.71 -0.30
N LEU A 399 -38.69 -2.82 -1.05
CA LEU A 399 -39.17 -4.09 -1.61
C LEU A 399 -39.51 -3.89 -3.10
N PRO A 400 -38.55 -4.10 -4.01
CA PRO A 400 -38.84 -4.19 -5.43
C PRO A 400 -39.36 -5.60 -5.78
N ILE A 401 -40.43 -5.65 -6.56
CA ILE A 401 -41.01 -6.86 -7.16
C ILE A 401 -40.99 -6.67 -8.67
N SER A 402 -40.23 -7.48 -9.38
CA SER A 402 -39.97 -7.32 -10.81
C SER A 402 -40.55 -8.48 -11.60
N TYR A 403 -41.30 -8.17 -12.64
CA TYR A 403 -41.70 -9.10 -13.68
C TYR A 403 -40.85 -8.87 -14.93
N HIS A 404 -40.21 -9.93 -15.41
CA HIS A 404 -39.35 -9.88 -16.59
C HIS A 404 -39.87 -10.84 -17.67
N ASN A 405 -39.91 -10.38 -18.92
CA ASN A 405 -40.21 -11.22 -20.08
C ASN A 405 -39.35 -10.80 -21.28
N ALA A 406 -38.96 -11.79 -22.07
CA ALA A 406 -38.24 -11.57 -23.32
C ALA A 406 -39.16 -11.94 -24.49
N PHE A 407 -39.05 -11.19 -25.58
CA PHE A 407 -39.84 -11.32 -26.81
C PHE A 407 -38.93 -11.45 -28.03
N PHE A 408 -39.43 -12.07 -29.09
CA PHE A 408 -38.76 -12.18 -30.39
C PHE A 408 -37.40 -12.88 -30.28
N ASP A 409 -37.38 -14.06 -29.66
CA ASP A 409 -36.16 -14.87 -29.46
C ASP A 409 -35.04 -14.07 -28.74
N ASP A 410 -35.40 -13.46 -27.59
CA ASP A 410 -34.53 -12.64 -26.73
C ASP A 410 -34.06 -11.33 -27.38
N PHE A 411 -34.71 -10.88 -28.46
CA PHE A 411 -34.36 -9.59 -29.07
C PHE A 411 -34.80 -8.40 -28.25
N LEU A 412 -35.98 -8.47 -27.60
CA LEU A 412 -36.56 -7.37 -26.84
C LEU A 412 -36.94 -7.82 -25.45
N HIS A 413 -36.41 -7.15 -24.45
CA HIS A 413 -36.65 -7.42 -23.04
C HIS A 413 -37.52 -6.36 -22.44
N PHE A 414 -38.53 -6.79 -21.69
CA PHE A 414 -39.39 -5.92 -20.91
C PHE A 414 -39.31 -6.31 -19.45
N THR A 415 -39.08 -5.32 -18.58
CA THR A 415 -39.12 -5.49 -17.13
C THR A 415 -40.09 -4.46 -16.55
N PHE A 416 -41.04 -4.92 -15.78
CA PHE A 416 -41.87 -4.09 -14.93
C PHE A 416 -41.46 -4.33 -13.47
N THR A 417 -41.17 -3.26 -12.74
CA THR A 417 -40.82 -3.35 -11.30
C THR A 417 -41.79 -2.47 -10.52
N GLU A 418 -42.51 -3.07 -9.60
CA GLU A 418 -43.22 -2.37 -8.55
C GLU A 418 -42.30 -2.26 -7.34
N ARG A 419 -41.93 -1.05 -6.94
CA ARG A 419 -41.06 -0.78 -5.82
C ARG A 419 -41.81 -0.15 -4.67
N PHE A 420 -41.78 -0.79 -3.52
CA PHE A 420 -42.31 -0.24 -2.28
C PHE A 420 -41.18 0.27 -1.41
N TYR A 421 -41.27 1.53 -1.01
CA TYR A 421 -40.29 2.15 -0.13
C TYR A 421 -40.99 2.76 1.08
N ALA A 422 -40.44 2.55 2.28
CA ALA A 422 -40.92 3.18 3.50
C ALA A 422 -39.71 3.65 4.33
N SER A 423 -39.80 4.83 4.92
CA SER A 423 -38.85 5.38 5.86
C SER A 423 -39.55 5.90 7.10
N PHE A 424 -38.98 5.57 8.28
CA PHE A 424 -39.48 5.97 9.57
C PHE A 424 -38.37 6.64 10.35
N LEU A 425 -38.61 7.87 10.83
CA LEU A 425 -37.65 8.62 11.64
C LEU A 425 -38.23 8.92 13.01
N ASN A 426 -37.43 8.70 14.06
CA ASN A 426 -37.70 9.15 15.41
C ASN A 426 -36.61 10.13 15.83
N TYR A 427 -36.97 11.38 16.00
CA TYR A 427 -36.09 12.46 16.36
C TYR A 427 -35.87 12.56 17.87
N SER A 428 -34.70 13.02 18.25
CA SER A 428 -34.35 13.42 19.61
C SER A 428 -33.72 14.80 19.57
N HIS A 429 -33.99 15.60 20.59
CA HIS A 429 -33.53 17.00 20.68
C HIS A 429 -33.99 17.89 19.51
N TYR A 430 -35.16 17.59 18.95
CA TYR A 430 -35.77 18.37 17.90
C TYR A 430 -37.11 18.95 18.42
N PRO A 431 -37.19 20.22 18.88
CA PRO A 431 -38.35 20.76 19.57
C PRO A 431 -39.64 20.82 18.71
N GLN A 432 -39.51 20.68 17.41
CA GLN A 432 -40.61 20.87 16.47
C GLN A 432 -41.26 19.56 16.01
N LYS A 433 -40.60 18.42 16.17
CA LYS A 433 -41.05 17.12 15.66
C LYS A 433 -40.45 15.96 16.46
N ASP A 434 -41.30 14.98 16.79
CA ASP A 434 -40.88 13.77 17.49
C ASP A 434 -40.68 12.60 16.51
N HIS A 435 -41.52 12.48 15.49
CA HIS A 435 -41.43 11.40 14.50
C HIS A 435 -41.93 11.85 13.15
N GLU A 436 -41.40 11.26 12.11
CA GLU A 436 -41.82 11.39 10.73
C GLU A 436 -41.84 10.02 10.03
N HIS A 437 -42.69 9.90 9.03
CA HIS A 437 -42.72 8.72 8.17
C HIS A 437 -42.95 9.13 6.74
N TYR A 438 -42.43 8.31 5.85
CA TYR A 438 -42.58 8.47 4.42
C TYR A 438 -42.81 7.10 3.80
N PHE A 439 -43.85 6.98 3.00
CA PHE A 439 -44.14 5.81 2.21
C PHE A 439 -44.39 6.22 0.77
N ARG A 440 -43.90 5.44 -0.16
CA ARG A 440 -44.22 5.53 -1.57
C ARG A 440 -44.17 4.18 -2.26
N ASN A 441 -44.85 4.05 -3.39
CA ASN A 441 -44.53 3.07 -4.41
C ASN A 441 -44.20 3.75 -5.73
N THR A 442 -43.41 3.06 -6.57
CA THR A 442 -43.10 3.48 -7.93
C THR A 442 -43.29 2.33 -8.89
N HIS A 443 -43.72 2.68 -10.09
CA HIS A 443 -43.93 1.76 -11.20
C HIS A 443 -42.82 2.00 -12.22
N ASP A 444 -41.88 1.09 -12.29
CA ASP A 444 -40.69 1.19 -13.17
C ASP A 444 -40.93 0.28 -14.40
N PHE A 445 -41.00 0.87 -15.58
CA PHE A 445 -41.08 0.16 -16.86
C PHE A 445 -39.72 0.27 -17.55
N ASN A 446 -39.12 -0.85 -17.92
CA ASN A 446 -37.85 -0.87 -18.64
C ASN A 446 -37.98 -1.75 -19.89
N LEU A 447 -37.75 -1.14 -21.03
CA LEU A 447 -37.75 -1.81 -22.34
C LEU A 447 -36.36 -1.70 -22.94
N TYR A 448 -35.67 -2.82 -23.17
CA TYR A 448 -34.30 -2.81 -23.65
C TYR A 448 -33.99 -3.94 -24.61
N THR A 449 -32.91 -3.78 -25.35
CA THR A 449 -32.34 -4.80 -26.23
C THR A 449 -30.83 -4.88 -26.12
N ASP A 450 -30.33 -6.08 -26.24
CA ASP A 450 -28.91 -6.40 -26.29
C ASP A 450 -28.52 -6.91 -27.69
N LEU A 451 -27.75 -6.12 -28.40
CA LEU A 451 -27.33 -6.40 -29.75
C LEU A 451 -25.84 -6.70 -29.81
N SER A 452 -25.47 -7.64 -30.65
CA SER A 452 -24.05 -7.89 -30.94
C SER A 452 -23.84 -8.16 -32.43
N LYS A 453 -22.74 -7.65 -32.96
CA LYS A 453 -22.40 -7.85 -34.38
C LYS A 453 -20.88 -7.94 -34.55
N ALA A 454 -20.48 -8.96 -35.27
CA ALA A 454 -19.12 -9.06 -35.79
C ALA A 454 -19.02 -8.35 -37.16
N TYR A 455 -18.03 -7.48 -37.28
CA TYR A 455 -17.59 -6.84 -38.52
C TYR A 455 -16.22 -7.37 -38.90
N ASP A 456 -15.72 -7.06 -40.10
CA ASP A 456 -14.46 -7.58 -40.57
C ASP A 456 -13.26 -7.23 -39.66
N ASN A 457 -13.29 -6.05 -39.07
CA ASN A 457 -12.17 -5.52 -38.26
C ASN A 457 -12.47 -5.30 -36.77
N PHE A 458 -13.70 -5.51 -36.33
CA PHE A 458 -14.08 -5.32 -34.94
C PHE A 458 -15.39 -6.05 -34.61
N PHE A 459 -15.60 -6.29 -33.30
CA PHE A 459 -16.84 -6.79 -32.75
C PHE A 459 -17.49 -5.67 -31.92
N HIS A 460 -18.78 -5.45 -32.13
CA HIS A 460 -19.56 -4.42 -31.45
C HIS A 460 -20.70 -5.04 -30.65
N THR A 461 -20.84 -4.61 -29.41
CA THR A 461 -22.01 -4.89 -28.59
C THR A 461 -22.71 -3.57 -28.22
N LEU A 462 -24.02 -3.57 -28.26
CA LEU A 462 -24.87 -2.42 -27.99
C LEU A 462 -26.04 -2.86 -27.12
N ASN A 463 -26.09 -2.35 -25.90
CA ASN A 463 -27.27 -2.37 -25.06
C ASN A 463 -27.90 -0.97 -25.13
N PHE A 464 -29.19 -0.87 -25.39
CA PHE A 464 -29.93 0.37 -25.24
C PHE A 464 -31.32 0.11 -24.75
N GLY A 465 -31.89 1.08 -24.01
CA GLY A 465 -33.22 0.94 -23.46
C GLY A 465 -33.86 2.25 -23.09
N LEU A 466 -35.13 2.13 -22.84
CA LEU A 466 -36.00 3.20 -22.33
C LEU A 466 -36.50 2.76 -20.95
N LYS A 467 -36.34 3.60 -19.97
CA LYS A 467 -36.85 3.42 -18.62
C LYS A 467 -37.91 4.51 -18.37
N TYR A 468 -39.10 4.13 -17.95
CA TYR A 468 -40.12 5.07 -17.50
C TYR A 468 -40.44 4.79 -16.04
N VAL A 469 -40.30 5.79 -15.21
CA VAL A 469 -40.62 5.72 -13.77
C VAL A 469 -41.83 6.57 -13.51
N LEU A 470 -42.87 5.95 -13.00
CA LEU A 470 -44.11 6.58 -12.63
C LEU A 470 -44.32 6.50 -11.11
N PRO A 471 -44.26 7.62 -10.38
CA PRO A 471 -44.59 7.63 -8.96
C PRO A 471 -46.03 7.22 -8.72
N GLY A 472 -46.23 6.28 -7.78
CA GLY A 472 -47.56 5.82 -7.38
C GLY A 472 -48.08 6.57 -6.15
N ALA A 473 -48.61 5.83 -5.19
CA ALA A 473 -49.14 6.39 -3.95
C ALA A 473 -48.01 6.93 -3.06
N LYS A 474 -48.21 8.07 -2.45
CA LYS A 474 -47.31 8.72 -1.50
C LYS A 474 -48.06 9.06 -0.22
N SER A 475 -47.47 8.79 0.93
CA SER A 475 -48.02 9.15 2.24
C SER A 475 -46.92 9.62 3.19
N GLY A 476 -47.20 10.63 3.97
CA GLY A 476 -46.27 11.24 4.90
C GLY A 476 -45.29 12.20 4.23
N SER A 477 -44.40 12.73 5.01
CA SER A 477 -43.31 13.60 4.58
C SER A 477 -42.13 13.48 5.55
N ILE A 478 -40.92 13.63 5.07
CA ILE A 478 -39.71 13.74 5.85
C ILE A 478 -39.07 15.06 5.52
N SER A 479 -38.64 15.79 6.55
CA SER A 479 -37.92 17.05 6.39
C SER A 479 -36.57 16.82 5.75
N GLU A 480 -36.20 17.68 4.81
CA GLU A 480 -34.94 17.56 4.06
C GLU A 480 -33.67 17.80 4.87
N ASP A 481 -33.81 18.24 6.14
CA ASP A 481 -32.70 18.86 6.87
C ASP A 481 -31.75 17.87 7.56
N TYR A 482 -31.96 16.55 7.52
CA TYR A 482 -31.27 15.79 8.51
C TYR A 482 -30.45 14.58 8.13
N LEU A 483 -30.76 13.73 7.34
CA LEU A 483 -30.10 12.42 7.35
C LEU A 483 -30.22 11.87 5.95
N GLU A 484 -29.51 10.93 5.52
CA GLU A 484 -29.51 10.31 4.22
C GLU A 484 -30.66 10.81 3.29
N GLU A 485 -30.29 11.34 2.17
CA GLU A 485 -31.22 11.77 1.13
C GLU A 485 -32.22 10.65 0.82
N ILE A 486 -33.47 10.89 1.15
CA ILE A 486 -34.52 9.93 0.85
C ILE A 486 -34.73 10.00 -0.65
N ASP A 487 -34.51 8.87 -1.31
CA ASP A 487 -34.73 8.74 -2.73
C ASP A 487 -36.16 9.19 -3.13
N LYS A 488 -36.29 10.43 -3.56
CA LYS A 488 -37.52 11.08 -4.01
C LYS A 488 -37.66 10.96 -5.52
N GLU A 489 -37.80 9.74 -6.02
CA GLU A 489 -37.94 9.57 -7.44
C GLU A 489 -39.12 10.39 -7.96
N GLU A 490 -38.86 11.22 -8.97
CA GLU A 490 -39.89 11.96 -9.72
C GLU A 490 -40.28 11.20 -11.00
N GLU A 491 -41.39 11.55 -11.57
CA GLU A 491 -41.81 11.00 -12.86
C GLU A 491 -40.82 11.38 -13.94
N HIS A 492 -40.14 10.38 -14.50
CA HIS A 492 -39.14 10.60 -15.53
C HIS A 492 -39.11 9.51 -16.60
N LEU A 493 -38.68 9.92 -17.79
CA LEU A 493 -38.35 9.05 -18.91
C LEU A 493 -36.86 9.03 -19.11
N GLY A 494 -36.24 7.88 -18.83
CA GLY A 494 -34.79 7.65 -19.02
C GLY A 494 -34.49 6.97 -20.35
N PHE A 495 -33.52 7.48 -21.07
CA PHE A 495 -32.85 6.78 -22.18
C PHE A 495 -31.46 6.41 -21.77
N TYR A 496 -31.07 5.16 -21.97
CA TYR A 496 -29.70 4.72 -21.71
C TYR A 496 -29.16 3.87 -22.85
N THR A 497 -27.88 4.00 -23.06
CA THR A 497 -27.14 3.13 -23.98
C THR A 497 -25.76 2.82 -23.45
N THR A 498 -25.31 1.57 -23.62
CA THR A 498 -23.96 1.14 -23.34
C THR A 498 -23.46 0.34 -24.53
N GLN A 499 -22.29 0.74 -25.05
CA GLN A 499 -21.72 0.06 -26.19
C GLN A 499 -20.24 -0.22 -25.99
N TYR A 500 -19.80 -1.37 -26.54
CA TYR A 500 -18.42 -1.79 -26.50
C TYR A 500 -17.95 -2.14 -27.90
N PHE A 501 -16.74 -1.72 -28.20
CA PHE A 501 -16.03 -2.10 -29.42
C PHE A 501 -14.79 -2.90 -29.05
N TYR A 502 -14.63 -4.06 -29.67
CA TYR A 502 -13.52 -4.96 -29.48
C TYR A 502 -12.79 -5.14 -30.81
N ASN A 503 -11.46 -5.29 -30.79
CA ASN A 503 -10.72 -5.67 -31.99
C ASN A 503 -10.89 -7.17 -32.27
N ASN A 504 -10.28 -7.66 -33.36
CA ASN A 504 -10.35 -9.08 -33.76
C ASN A 504 -9.67 -10.05 -32.76
N GLU A 505 -8.85 -9.53 -31.85
CA GLU A 505 -8.21 -10.28 -30.77
C GLU A 505 -9.06 -10.34 -29.50
N GLY A 506 -10.27 -9.77 -29.52
CA GLY A 506 -11.17 -9.70 -28.36
C GLY A 506 -10.79 -8.64 -27.32
N GLN A 507 -9.82 -7.76 -27.62
CA GLN A 507 -9.46 -6.67 -26.72
C GLN A 507 -10.45 -5.52 -26.84
N LYS A 508 -10.95 -5.04 -25.71
CA LYS A 508 -11.83 -3.87 -25.64
C LYS A 508 -11.10 -2.61 -26.07
N LYS A 509 -11.63 -1.89 -27.05
CA LYS A 509 -11.10 -0.63 -27.57
C LYS A 509 -11.90 0.59 -27.15
N ILE A 510 -13.21 0.48 -27.10
CA ILE A 510 -14.07 1.57 -26.66
C ILE A 510 -15.14 1.01 -25.73
N LYS A 511 -15.41 1.73 -24.66
CA LYS A 511 -16.62 1.65 -23.85
C LYS A 511 -17.26 3.02 -23.89
N HIS A 512 -18.52 3.08 -24.26
CA HIS A 512 -19.29 4.32 -24.29
C HIS A 512 -20.63 4.09 -23.61
N ARG A 513 -21.02 4.97 -22.67
CA ARG A 513 -22.30 4.96 -21.98
C ARG A 513 -22.88 6.36 -22.01
N ILE A 514 -24.15 6.43 -22.35
CA ILE A 514 -24.95 7.64 -22.26
C ILE A 514 -26.18 7.30 -21.42
N ASN A 515 -26.53 8.17 -20.45
CA ASN A 515 -27.78 8.16 -19.76
C ASN A 515 -28.37 9.57 -19.87
N ILE A 516 -29.70 9.65 -20.14
CA ILE A 516 -30.45 10.90 -20.30
C ILE A 516 -31.77 10.69 -19.57
N ASP A 517 -32.05 11.49 -18.56
CA ASP A 517 -33.28 11.47 -17.81
C ASP A 517 -34.08 12.77 -18.06
N TYR A 518 -35.34 12.62 -18.48
CA TYR A 518 -36.25 13.71 -18.75
C TYR A 518 -37.36 13.72 -17.70
N LEU A 519 -37.46 14.83 -16.98
CA LEU A 519 -38.44 15.04 -15.92
C LEU A 519 -39.76 15.55 -16.49
N ASN A 520 -40.78 14.71 -16.48
CA ASN A 520 -42.06 15.02 -17.12
C ASN A 520 -42.77 16.25 -16.52
N LYS A 521 -42.66 16.47 -15.20
CA LYS A 521 -43.31 17.60 -14.53
C LYS A 521 -42.66 18.94 -14.83
N GLN A 522 -41.32 18.96 -14.88
CA GLN A 522 -40.55 20.16 -15.17
C GLN A 522 -40.50 20.45 -16.66
N GLY A 523 -40.59 19.42 -17.49
CA GLY A 523 -40.49 19.55 -18.94
C GLY A 523 -39.02 19.77 -19.38
N GLU A 524 -38.05 19.35 -18.57
CA GLU A 524 -36.63 19.59 -18.73
C GLU A 524 -35.84 18.27 -18.54
N PHE A 525 -34.64 18.22 -19.05
CA PHE A 525 -33.72 17.12 -18.74
C PHE A 525 -33.13 17.34 -17.35
N ASP A 526 -33.07 16.30 -16.54
CA ASP A 526 -32.39 16.35 -15.23
C ASP A 526 -30.89 16.30 -15.42
N GLU A 527 -30.38 15.12 -15.74
CA GLU A 527 -28.99 14.91 -15.99
C GLU A 527 -28.75 14.21 -17.32
N ILE A 528 -27.70 14.66 -18.01
CA ILE A 528 -27.17 14.01 -19.20
C ILE A 528 -25.77 13.55 -18.82
N SER A 529 -25.61 12.24 -18.62
CA SER A 529 -24.31 11.65 -18.33
C SER A 529 -23.69 10.97 -19.54
N ASN A 530 -22.42 11.23 -19.78
CA ASN A 530 -21.65 10.63 -20.85
C ASN A 530 -20.34 10.07 -20.30
N LEU A 531 -20.13 8.76 -20.42
CA LEU A 531 -18.90 8.09 -20.06
C LEU A 531 -18.25 7.49 -21.31
N LEU A 532 -17.04 7.93 -21.61
CA LEU A 532 -16.22 7.42 -22.70
C LEU A 532 -14.92 6.86 -22.18
N SER A 533 -14.66 5.59 -22.45
CA SER A 533 -13.34 4.97 -22.25
C SER A 533 -12.79 4.53 -23.59
N TYR A 534 -11.60 4.98 -23.92
CA TYR A 534 -10.89 4.64 -25.15
C TYR A 534 -9.54 4.01 -24.84
N TYR A 535 -9.31 2.82 -25.37
CA TYR A 535 -8.10 2.03 -25.21
C TYR A 535 -7.43 1.87 -26.57
N TYR A 536 -6.54 2.79 -26.91
CA TYR A 536 -5.81 2.71 -28.17
C TYR A 536 -5.02 1.40 -28.25
N ASN A 537 -4.29 1.08 -27.18
CA ASN A 537 -3.61 -0.19 -26.95
C ASN A 537 -3.48 -0.41 -25.43
N ASN A 538 -2.74 -1.43 -25.00
CA ASN A 538 -2.50 -1.70 -23.58
C ASN A 538 -1.71 -0.58 -22.86
N ASN A 539 -1.15 0.34 -23.62
CA ASN A 539 -0.25 1.38 -23.11
C ASN A 539 -0.83 2.79 -23.17
N ILE A 540 -1.94 2.98 -23.88
CA ILE A 540 -2.58 4.31 -24.01
C ILE A 540 -4.07 4.14 -23.77
N SER A 541 -4.57 4.83 -22.75
CA SER A 541 -5.98 4.87 -22.41
C SER A 541 -6.43 6.30 -22.09
N PHE A 542 -7.70 6.56 -22.38
CA PHE A 542 -8.41 7.77 -22.03
C PHE A 542 -9.77 7.38 -21.46
N ASN A 543 -10.11 7.93 -20.30
CA ASN A 543 -11.41 7.79 -19.66
C ASN A 543 -11.95 9.18 -19.37
N SER A 544 -13.21 9.43 -19.69
CA SER A 544 -13.87 10.68 -19.35
C SER A 544 -15.33 10.42 -18.99
N GLU A 545 -15.78 11.01 -17.90
CA GLU A 545 -17.17 11.08 -17.47
C GLU A 545 -17.56 12.54 -17.38
N ILE A 546 -18.67 12.90 -18.03
CA ILE A 546 -19.18 14.26 -18.10
C ILE A 546 -20.67 14.18 -17.72
N ILE A 547 -21.07 14.96 -16.72
CA ILE A 547 -22.44 15.10 -16.29
C ILE A 547 -22.84 16.58 -16.46
N TYR A 548 -23.91 16.80 -17.19
CA TYR A 548 -24.55 18.10 -17.39
C TYR A 548 -25.95 18.06 -16.77
N SER A 549 -26.29 19.00 -15.93
CA SER A 549 -27.62 19.20 -15.40
C SER A 549 -28.34 20.33 -16.18
N ASP A 550 -29.41 20.01 -16.88
CA ASP A 550 -30.21 20.98 -17.60
C ASP A 550 -30.96 21.90 -16.62
N LEU A 551 -31.46 21.33 -15.51
CA LEU A 551 -32.11 22.08 -14.42
C LEU A 551 -31.22 23.18 -13.83
N GLN A 552 -29.92 22.94 -13.78
CA GLN A 552 -28.94 23.90 -13.23
C GLN A 552 -28.20 24.68 -14.32
N ASP A 553 -28.47 24.38 -15.61
CA ASP A 553 -27.81 24.93 -16.79
C ASP A 553 -26.29 24.95 -16.66
N ARG A 554 -25.71 23.82 -16.20
CA ARG A 554 -24.27 23.71 -15.99
C ARG A 554 -23.76 22.27 -16.00
N PHE A 555 -22.49 22.12 -16.25
CA PHE A 555 -21.79 20.88 -15.94
C PHE A 555 -21.66 20.74 -14.43
N THR A 556 -22.13 19.62 -13.87
CA THR A 556 -22.05 19.31 -12.45
C THR A 556 -20.83 18.50 -12.14
N ASN A 557 -20.42 17.61 -13.06
CA ASN A 557 -19.23 16.77 -12.86
C ASN A 557 -18.49 16.55 -14.19
N ILE A 558 -17.17 16.67 -14.16
CA ILE A 558 -16.27 16.26 -15.25
C ILE A 558 -15.08 15.57 -14.64
N ILE A 559 -14.91 14.28 -14.89
CA ILE A 559 -13.73 13.51 -14.49
C ILE A 559 -13.08 12.99 -15.75
N SER A 560 -11.82 13.32 -15.97
CA SER A 560 -11.06 12.82 -17.11
C SER A 560 -9.70 12.31 -16.67
N GLN A 561 -9.30 11.16 -17.22
CA GLN A 561 -8.00 10.53 -16.95
C GLN A 561 -7.39 10.07 -18.27
N MET A 562 -6.11 10.31 -18.44
CA MET A 562 -5.35 9.83 -19.59
C MET A 562 -4.03 9.23 -19.11
N GLU A 563 -3.72 8.06 -19.63
CA GLU A 563 -2.45 7.38 -19.41
C GLU A 563 -1.77 7.11 -20.73
N ILE A 564 -0.49 7.45 -20.82
CA ILE A 564 0.33 7.26 -22.01
C ILE A 564 1.63 6.57 -21.62
N ASN A 565 1.76 5.29 -21.99
CA ASN A 565 2.90 4.42 -21.74
C ASN A 565 3.44 3.86 -23.05
N PRO A 566 3.93 4.69 -23.99
CA PRO A 566 4.23 4.25 -25.36
C PRO A 566 5.33 3.18 -25.41
N ASN A 567 6.17 3.14 -24.38
CA ASN A 567 7.22 2.17 -24.20
C ASN A 567 7.58 2.07 -22.69
N PRO A 568 8.35 1.05 -22.25
CA PRO A 568 8.73 0.90 -20.84
C PRO A 568 9.57 2.07 -20.27
N LYS A 569 10.04 2.99 -21.10
CA LYS A 569 10.88 4.12 -20.68
C LYS A 569 10.09 5.38 -20.36
N PHE A 570 8.84 5.50 -20.80
CA PHE A 570 8.05 6.71 -20.62
C PHE A 570 6.65 6.38 -20.16
N ASN A 571 6.27 6.98 -19.05
CA ASN A 571 4.92 6.97 -18.50
C ASN A 571 4.48 8.42 -18.26
N TRP A 572 3.30 8.76 -18.73
CA TRP A 572 2.65 10.03 -18.46
C TRP A 572 1.20 9.81 -18.09
N SER A 573 0.79 10.37 -16.96
CA SER A 573 -0.59 10.39 -16.49
C SER A 573 -1.09 11.82 -16.38
N PHE A 574 -2.34 12.01 -16.77
CA PHE A 574 -3.07 13.26 -16.65
C PHE A 574 -4.42 12.96 -16.02
N SER A 575 -4.84 13.79 -15.07
CA SER A 575 -6.14 13.73 -14.43
C SER A 575 -6.76 15.13 -14.34
N HIS A 576 -8.05 15.20 -14.58
CA HIS A 576 -8.85 16.41 -14.39
C HIS A 576 -10.11 16.03 -13.63
N ALA A 577 -10.45 16.79 -12.60
CA ALA A 577 -11.68 16.68 -11.86
C ALA A 577 -12.30 18.08 -11.73
N TYR A 578 -13.54 18.21 -12.13
CA TYR A 578 -14.36 19.39 -11.97
C TYR A 578 -15.67 18.97 -11.34
N GLN A 579 -16.09 19.66 -10.29
CA GLN A 579 -17.39 19.51 -9.64
C GLN A 579 -17.96 20.90 -9.38
N ASN A 580 -19.28 21.04 -9.61
CA ASN A 580 -20.01 22.29 -9.40
C ASN A 580 -21.44 21.93 -9.03
N ASP A 581 -21.65 21.59 -7.77
CA ASP A 581 -22.92 21.21 -7.18
C ASP A 581 -23.38 22.21 -6.11
N GLU A 582 -24.38 21.85 -5.35
CA GLU A 582 -24.91 22.66 -4.24
C GLU A 582 -23.95 22.76 -3.04
N TYR A 583 -23.01 21.79 -2.89
CA TYR A 583 -22.01 21.79 -1.82
C TYR A 583 -20.79 22.64 -2.13
N GLY A 584 -20.62 23.04 -3.38
CA GLY A 584 -19.53 23.91 -3.80
C GLY A 584 -19.01 23.66 -5.20
N LYS A 585 -18.00 24.43 -5.51
CA LYS A 585 -17.29 24.30 -6.78
C LYS A 585 -15.82 24.03 -6.53
N TYR A 586 -15.28 23.01 -7.15
CA TYR A 586 -13.85 22.78 -7.21
C TYR A 586 -13.42 22.36 -8.63
N SER A 587 -12.18 22.65 -8.96
CA SER A 587 -11.59 22.24 -10.22
C SER A 587 -10.10 21.97 -10.04
N PHE A 588 -9.68 20.80 -10.46
CA PHE A 588 -8.37 20.27 -10.18
C PHE A 588 -7.75 19.62 -11.43
N ILE A 589 -6.48 19.91 -11.68
CA ILE A 589 -5.68 19.27 -12.73
C ILE A 589 -4.45 18.64 -12.09
N GLY A 590 -4.25 17.35 -12.33
CA GLY A 590 -3.06 16.62 -11.93
C GLY A 590 -2.33 16.08 -13.16
N THR A 591 -1.02 16.20 -13.20
CA THR A 591 -0.20 15.54 -14.21
C THR A 591 1.11 15.05 -13.62
N ARG A 592 1.53 13.86 -14.05
CA ARG A 592 2.79 13.25 -13.63
C ARG A 592 3.44 12.56 -14.83
N ALA A 593 4.73 12.79 -15.00
CA ALA A 593 5.54 12.13 -16.00
C ALA A 593 6.73 11.42 -15.36
N ASN A 594 7.05 10.24 -15.89
CA ASN A 594 8.24 9.46 -15.54
C ASN A 594 8.96 9.10 -16.84
N TYR A 595 10.26 9.32 -16.87
CA TYR A 595 11.08 9.07 -18.05
C TYR A 595 12.40 8.40 -17.72
N LEU A 596 12.60 7.20 -18.23
CA LEU A 596 13.88 6.48 -18.16
C LEU A 596 14.78 6.92 -19.32
N ALA A 597 15.58 7.97 -19.09
CA ALA A 597 16.42 8.56 -20.12
C ALA A 597 17.45 7.56 -20.65
N ASN A 598 18.01 6.72 -19.79
CA ASN A 598 18.85 5.57 -20.12
C ASN A 598 18.80 4.56 -18.95
N ALA A 599 19.61 3.50 -19.01
CA ALA A 599 19.64 2.46 -17.96
C ALA A 599 19.94 3.00 -16.55
N ASN A 600 20.54 4.19 -16.46
CA ASN A 600 21.02 4.76 -15.20
C ASN A 600 20.18 5.96 -14.71
N TYR A 601 19.48 6.67 -15.60
CA TYR A 601 18.78 7.90 -15.25
C TYR A 601 17.28 7.79 -15.43
N HIS A 602 16.55 7.95 -14.35
CA HIS A 602 15.09 8.05 -14.31
C HIS A 602 14.70 9.48 -13.87
N LEU A 603 14.04 10.21 -14.74
CA LEU A 603 13.50 11.55 -14.48
C LEU A 603 12.03 11.44 -14.15
N PHE A 604 11.55 12.20 -13.19
CA PHE A 604 10.14 12.27 -12.85
C PHE A 604 9.74 13.67 -12.41
N GLY A 605 8.47 13.98 -12.62
CA GLY A 605 7.90 15.24 -12.16
C GLY A 605 6.39 15.20 -12.23
N GLY A 606 5.76 16.05 -11.43
CA GLY A 606 4.31 16.17 -11.37
C GLY A 606 3.88 17.49 -10.79
N ILE A 607 2.67 17.91 -11.14
CA ILE A 607 1.99 19.06 -10.58
C ILE A 607 0.52 18.75 -10.36
N TRP A 608 0.00 19.20 -9.22
CA TRP A 608 -1.40 19.12 -8.84
C TRP A 608 -1.89 20.54 -8.56
N PHE A 609 -2.69 21.05 -9.47
CA PHE A 609 -3.07 22.44 -9.54
C PHE A 609 -4.57 22.61 -9.31
N ASP A 610 -4.94 23.45 -8.34
CA ASP A 610 -6.30 23.93 -8.14
C ASP A 610 -6.56 25.10 -9.10
N THR A 611 -7.40 24.86 -10.11
CA THR A 611 -7.66 25.86 -11.15
C THR A 611 -8.61 26.98 -10.69
N GLN A 612 -9.36 26.76 -9.60
CA GLN A 612 -10.24 27.79 -9.03
C GLN A 612 -9.47 28.82 -8.21
N ARG A 613 -8.58 28.32 -7.36
CA ARG A 613 -7.75 29.17 -6.50
C ARG A 613 -6.48 29.63 -7.19
N ALA A 614 -6.23 29.13 -8.42
CA ALA A 614 -5.08 29.48 -9.26
C ALA A 614 -3.72 29.20 -8.58
N HIS A 615 -3.61 28.13 -7.80
CA HIS A 615 -2.36 27.73 -7.15
C HIS A 615 -2.11 26.23 -7.26
N ALA A 616 -0.84 25.84 -7.15
CA ALA A 616 -0.45 24.44 -7.08
C ALA A 616 -0.54 23.96 -5.63
N ASN A 617 -1.37 22.92 -5.38
CA ASN A 617 -1.40 22.27 -4.07
C ASN A 617 -0.13 21.48 -3.79
N MET A 618 0.46 20.92 -4.85
CA MET A 618 1.75 20.23 -4.80
C MET A 618 2.39 20.26 -6.18
N TRP A 619 3.70 20.39 -6.22
CA TRP A 619 4.48 20.03 -7.39
C TRP A 619 5.81 19.38 -6.98
N GLU A 620 6.32 18.51 -7.84
CA GLU A 620 7.57 17.82 -7.62
C GLU A 620 8.35 17.68 -8.93
N LEU A 621 9.67 17.76 -8.82
CA LEU A 621 10.59 17.48 -9.91
C LEU A 621 11.82 16.78 -9.35
N GLY A 622 12.21 15.69 -9.97
CA GLY A 622 13.34 14.93 -9.48
C GLY A 622 13.92 13.98 -10.49
N TYR A 623 15.03 13.38 -10.09
CA TYR A 623 15.63 12.29 -10.83
C TYR A 623 16.20 11.22 -9.91
N THR A 624 16.27 10.01 -10.42
CA THR A 624 16.96 8.89 -9.78
C THR A 624 18.11 8.45 -10.66
N PHE A 625 19.30 8.40 -10.08
CA PHE A 625 20.45 7.75 -10.71
C PHE A 625 20.58 6.32 -10.18
N GLN A 626 20.60 5.34 -11.07
CA GLN A 626 20.59 3.91 -10.76
C GLN A 626 21.88 3.25 -11.21
N ARG A 627 22.52 2.53 -10.30
CA ARG A 627 23.59 1.54 -10.56
C ARG A 627 23.11 0.15 -10.14
N LYS A 628 23.89 -0.89 -10.43
CA LYS A 628 23.54 -2.27 -10.03
C LYS A 628 23.44 -2.42 -8.52
N CYS A 629 24.36 -1.84 -7.78
CA CYS A 629 24.53 -2.01 -6.34
C CYS A 629 24.05 -0.82 -5.50
N TRP A 630 23.60 0.28 -6.09
CA TRP A 630 23.06 1.44 -5.39
C TRP A 630 22.24 2.36 -6.31
N ASN A 631 21.43 3.20 -5.72
CA ASN A 631 20.84 4.35 -6.40
C ASN A 631 20.76 5.55 -5.47
N TYR A 632 20.63 6.74 -6.05
CA TYR A 632 20.13 7.90 -5.33
C TYR A 632 19.05 8.60 -6.12
N SER A 633 18.13 9.23 -5.38
CA SER A 633 17.12 10.12 -5.93
C SER A 633 17.29 11.50 -5.32
N LEU A 634 17.27 12.52 -6.17
CA LEU A 634 17.19 13.90 -5.77
C LEU A 634 15.87 14.47 -6.27
N MET A 635 15.09 15.06 -5.38
CA MET A 635 13.76 15.59 -5.69
C MET A 635 13.56 16.91 -4.95
N HIS A 636 13.10 17.92 -5.68
CA HIS A 636 12.51 19.10 -5.08
C HIS A 636 10.98 18.91 -5.04
N ARG A 637 10.37 19.21 -3.92
CA ARG A 637 8.90 19.17 -3.74
C ARG A 637 8.44 20.40 -2.98
N GLU A 638 7.36 20.97 -3.46
CA GLU A 638 6.60 22.00 -2.76
C GLU A 638 5.15 21.52 -2.60
N ARG A 639 4.60 21.70 -1.40
CA ARG A 639 3.24 21.28 -1.07
C ARG A 639 2.64 22.17 0.01
N ILE A 640 1.31 22.15 0.09
CA ILE A 640 0.54 22.82 1.12
C ILE A 640 0.07 21.77 2.13
N ASP A 641 0.44 21.94 3.40
CA ASP A 641 0.02 21.08 4.50
C ASP A 641 -0.96 21.82 5.44
N PRO A 642 -2.05 21.20 5.87
CA PRO A 642 -2.94 21.78 6.88
C PRO A 642 -2.26 21.76 8.26
N GLN A 643 -2.43 22.83 9.03
CA GLN A 643 -1.95 22.97 10.40
C GLN A 643 -3.07 23.52 11.29
N LEU A 644 -3.29 22.94 12.47
CA LEU A 644 -4.30 23.41 13.41
C LEU A 644 -3.72 24.44 14.38
N THR A 645 -4.15 25.69 14.22
CA THR A 645 -3.80 26.80 15.13
C THR A 645 -4.94 27.09 16.10
N SER A 646 -4.71 27.97 17.08
CA SER A 646 -5.74 28.43 18.00
C SER A 646 -6.87 29.21 17.29
N ALA A 647 -6.61 29.73 16.07
CA ALA A 647 -7.60 30.45 15.26
C ALA A 647 -8.34 29.53 14.26
N GLY A 648 -8.00 28.23 14.20
CA GLY A 648 -8.54 27.26 13.26
C GLY A 648 -7.46 26.65 12.36
N ILE A 649 -7.87 25.95 11.28
CA ILE A 649 -6.95 25.39 10.32
C ILE A 649 -6.37 26.48 9.43
N THR A 650 -5.04 26.45 9.30
CA THR A 650 -4.27 27.25 8.34
C THR A 650 -3.59 26.35 7.33
N ALA A 651 -3.26 26.90 6.18
CA ALA A 651 -2.49 26.19 5.16
C ALA A 651 -1.04 26.66 5.23
N LYS A 652 -0.12 25.71 5.42
CA LYS A 652 1.31 25.97 5.48
C LYS A 652 1.99 25.44 4.23
N ASN A 653 2.64 26.33 3.48
CA ASN A 653 3.41 25.94 2.32
C ASN A 653 4.77 25.40 2.74
N GLN A 654 5.08 24.16 2.36
CA GLN A 654 6.34 23.48 2.64
C GLN A 654 7.11 23.25 1.35
N SER A 655 8.32 23.75 1.28
CA SER A 655 9.26 23.54 0.18
C SER A 655 10.48 22.78 0.67
N GLY A 656 10.86 21.72 -0.01
CA GLY A 656 11.99 20.90 0.43
C GLY A 656 12.73 20.20 -0.71
N ILE A 657 14.00 19.94 -0.46
CA ILE A 657 14.83 19.03 -1.26
C ILE A 657 14.92 17.70 -0.55
N TYR A 658 14.58 16.64 -1.26
CA TYR A 658 14.59 15.27 -0.76
C TYR A 658 15.73 14.51 -1.43
N PHE A 659 16.58 13.93 -0.62
CA PHE A 659 17.65 13.08 -1.07
C PHE A 659 17.45 11.68 -0.50
N ILE A 660 17.32 10.67 -1.37
CA ILE A 660 17.15 9.28 -0.99
C ILE A 660 18.32 8.52 -1.56
N PHE A 661 19.01 7.77 -0.73
CA PHE A 661 20.11 6.92 -1.13
C PHE A 661 19.83 5.47 -0.72
N ASN A 662 20.01 4.52 -1.64
CA ASN A 662 19.80 3.10 -1.38
C ASN A 662 21.04 2.30 -1.77
N PHE A 663 21.52 1.47 -0.85
CA PHE A 663 22.53 0.45 -1.06
C PHE A 663 21.86 -0.91 -1.24
N TYR A 664 22.06 -1.56 -2.37
CA TYR A 664 21.52 -2.90 -2.55
C TYR A 664 22.51 -3.95 -2.05
N PRO A 665 22.05 -4.98 -1.33
CA PRO A 665 20.69 -5.24 -0.84
C PRO A 665 20.40 -4.66 0.56
N LEU A 666 21.27 -3.85 1.14
CA LEU A 666 21.23 -3.42 2.55
C LEU A 666 20.08 -2.47 2.91
N GLY A 667 19.49 -1.76 1.92
CA GLY A 667 18.49 -0.75 2.15
C GLY A 667 19.00 0.68 1.93
N GLY A 668 18.22 1.70 2.32
CA GLY A 668 18.50 3.09 1.99
C GLY A 668 18.29 4.08 3.13
N VAL A 669 18.87 5.24 2.96
CA VAL A 669 18.72 6.41 3.85
C VAL A 669 18.00 7.51 3.08
N LYS A 670 17.00 8.13 3.70
CA LYS A 670 16.26 9.26 3.16
C LYS A 670 16.66 10.54 3.89
N TYR A 671 17.13 11.55 3.14
CA TYR A 671 17.41 12.88 3.64
C TYR A 671 16.45 13.87 2.99
N ASP A 672 15.78 14.69 3.81
CA ASP A 672 14.91 15.76 3.37
C ASP A 672 15.49 17.10 3.83
N PHE A 673 15.56 18.08 2.91
CA PHE A 673 16.02 19.44 3.20
C PHE A 673 14.88 20.42 2.90
N SER A 674 14.33 21.07 3.92
CA SER A 674 13.35 22.15 3.73
C SER A 674 14.04 23.46 3.37
N LEU A 675 13.62 24.09 2.29
CA LEU A 675 14.21 25.34 1.77
C LEU A 675 13.51 26.60 2.27
N ALA A 676 12.20 26.58 2.42
CA ALA A 676 11.40 27.70 2.89
C ALA A 676 10.03 27.25 3.40
N GLU A 677 9.50 27.97 4.36
CA GLU A 677 8.10 27.93 4.77
C GLU A 677 7.51 29.33 4.60
N THR A 678 6.40 29.40 3.88
CA THR A 678 5.63 30.63 3.74
C THR A 678 4.20 30.37 4.17
N GLU A 679 3.66 31.17 5.07
CA GLU A 679 2.23 31.15 5.37
C GLU A 679 1.47 31.71 4.18
N SER A 680 0.57 30.94 3.59
CA SER A 680 -0.44 31.47 2.70
C SER A 680 -1.71 31.76 3.50
N LYS A 681 -2.08 33.02 3.60
CA LYS A 681 -3.43 33.37 4.07
C LYS A 681 -4.41 32.95 2.97
N ILE A 682 -5.21 31.93 3.26
CA ILE A 682 -6.32 31.49 2.42
C ILE A 682 -7.53 32.38 2.68
#